data_31fea216a263c9e761d4448541150bce
#
_entry.id   31fea216a263c9e761d4448541150bce
#
_cell.length_a   1.000
_cell.length_b   1.000
_cell.length_c   1.000
_cell.angle_alpha   90.00
_cell.angle_beta   90.00
_cell.angle_gamma   90.00
#
_symmetry.space_group_name_H-M   'P 1'
#
loop_
_entity.id
_entity.type
_entity.pdbx_description
1 polymer ?
#
loop_
_entity_poly.entity_id
_entity_poly.type
_entity_poly.pdbx_seq_one_letter_code
_entity_poly.pdbx_strand_id
1 'polypeptide(L)'
;MYVPQVTSGPSSATWSPDGSELIYSMQGTLWRQRIGSPAATQLTSGPSYDYQPDWSPDGRTIVFARYAHDAIELQLLDLTSGSVTSVTSNGAVNLEPRWSPDGSRIAFVSSLYHGRWHIFTIGVPDVGAQHAAPLRITDDNDSQLPRYYYSKWDHYISPVWSPDGKEIILVSNRGHIHGSGGFWRMEARPGAPLRELRYEETTWKARPDWSPDGTRIIYSSYLGRQWNQLWLMTSEGGDPFPLTYGEFDATAPRWSRDGSRIAFVSNESGNTSLWVMEIPGAYKRRVTALERRYRDPVGSLRVTVVDRAGHALPARVSVTTAEGRGYAPDDAWRHADEAFDRSERQFEYSYFHSAGAPVLTVPAGRVHVEVWHGPEYQVFRADVNVPTGVHTTRRVVLNRLDNLPAHGWWSGDVHVHMNYGGAYRNTPPHLAFQARAEDLHVVENLIVNKEQRIPDIAYFRTDADPVSTPTFLLRHAQEFHTSVWGHLGLLGLGSHYLLPEYAGYPNTAASSLALTNATVADLGHAQGALVGYVHPFDTKPDPADTTAPLFYELPVDVALGKVDYLEVMGYSDHLITSEIWYRLLNCGFRLPAAAGTDAFPNFASLRGPPGLVRVFVQSGAKLDHKSWLAGLKAGRTFVTNAPLLEFSLSGHAIGDEIRLAPGSHRFTARVSLRSNVPVDHLEVIGNGRIVATIPLRGDRMTARDTVSIPVNGSGWYVLRAYSDRAEMPVLDLYAFASTGPIYVRVADQPVRSAEDAAFFVRWIERMEAFARASTAWNTPAEQASVLRTLAQAHAVFTK
;
A
#
# COMPACT_ATOMS: atom_id res chain seq x y z
N MET A 1 8.28 2.78 -5.89
CA MET A 1 8.01 1.39 -5.53
C MET A 1 8.68 0.41 -6.47
N TYR A 2 9.99 0.46 -6.54
CA TYR A 2 10.75 -0.37 -7.46
C TYR A 2 11.60 -1.40 -6.73
N VAL A 3 12.00 -1.08 -5.56
CA VAL A 3 12.78 -1.90 -4.63
C VAL A 3 12.46 -1.50 -3.19
N PRO A 4 12.63 -2.42 -2.22
CA PRO A 4 12.98 -3.83 -2.42
C PRO A 4 11.83 -4.64 -3.04
N GLN A 5 12.09 -5.87 -3.44
CA GLN A 5 11.03 -6.83 -3.76
C GLN A 5 10.26 -7.19 -2.50
N VAL A 6 8.96 -7.50 -2.63
CA VAL A 6 8.11 -7.87 -1.49
C VAL A 6 8.58 -9.14 -0.78
N THR A 7 9.36 -9.99 -1.43
CA THR A 7 9.91 -11.22 -0.84
C THR A 7 11.42 -11.23 -0.87
N SER A 8 12.04 -11.96 0.05
CA SER A 8 13.48 -12.18 0.07
C SER A 8 13.97 -13.22 -0.93
N GLY A 9 13.07 -13.99 -1.54
CA GLY A 9 13.37 -15.00 -2.53
C GLY A 9 13.75 -14.42 -3.90
N PRO A 10 14.00 -15.28 -4.90
CA PRO A 10 14.22 -14.86 -6.28
C PRO A 10 13.07 -14.04 -6.85
N SER A 11 13.36 -13.04 -7.70
CA SER A 11 12.34 -12.15 -8.28
C SER A 11 12.33 -12.10 -9.81
N SER A 12 13.43 -12.43 -10.47
CA SER A 12 13.55 -12.50 -11.94
C SER A 12 14.78 -13.32 -12.32
N ALA A 13 14.75 -13.94 -13.49
CA ALA A 13 15.85 -14.78 -13.96
C ALA A 13 16.09 -14.63 -15.47
N THR A 14 17.28 -15.01 -15.92
CA THR A 14 17.67 -15.15 -17.32
C THR A 14 18.52 -16.39 -17.53
N TRP A 15 18.42 -17.00 -18.72
CA TRP A 15 19.15 -18.18 -19.10
C TRP A 15 20.53 -17.85 -19.68
N SER A 16 21.53 -18.70 -19.40
CA SER A 16 22.76 -18.73 -20.20
C SER A 16 22.43 -19.11 -21.66
N PRO A 17 23.25 -18.68 -22.65
CA PRO A 17 23.00 -19.03 -24.04
C PRO A 17 22.94 -20.52 -24.33
N ASP A 18 23.68 -21.34 -23.58
CA ASP A 18 23.68 -22.82 -23.68
C ASP A 18 22.56 -23.49 -22.86
N GLY A 19 21.79 -22.70 -22.10
CA GLY A 19 20.69 -23.18 -21.25
C GLY A 19 21.13 -24.01 -20.05
N SER A 20 22.42 -24.02 -19.67
CA SER A 20 22.92 -24.82 -18.55
C SER A 20 22.85 -24.11 -17.21
N GLU A 21 22.73 -22.78 -17.20
CA GLU A 21 22.77 -21.93 -16.02
C GLU A 21 21.68 -20.88 -16.01
N LEU A 22 21.36 -20.38 -14.83
CA LEU A 22 20.52 -19.20 -14.61
C LEU A 22 21.29 -18.13 -13.88
N ILE A 23 21.07 -16.86 -14.27
CA ILE A 23 21.34 -15.71 -13.43
C ILE A 23 20.00 -15.13 -12.98
N TYR A 24 19.89 -14.84 -11.70
CA TYR A 24 18.66 -14.34 -11.09
C TYR A 24 18.95 -13.30 -10.01
N SER A 25 17.98 -12.44 -9.75
CA SER A 25 18.05 -11.49 -8.64
C SER A 25 17.43 -12.09 -7.38
N MET A 26 18.12 -11.96 -6.26
CA MET A 26 17.66 -12.39 -4.94
C MET A 26 18.28 -11.49 -3.87
N GLN A 27 17.46 -10.99 -2.96
CA GLN A 27 17.88 -10.10 -1.87
C GLN A 27 18.66 -8.86 -2.36
N GLY A 28 18.30 -8.33 -3.55
CA GLY A 28 18.93 -7.14 -4.11
C GLY A 28 20.35 -7.35 -4.65
N THR A 29 20.75 -8.59 -4.99
CA THR A 29 21.98 -8.92 -5.68
C THR A 29 21.75 -9.96 -6.76
N LEU A 30 22.66 -10.07 -7.73
CA LEU A 30 22.61 -11.07 -8.78
C LEU A 30 23.36 -12.33 -8.36
N TRP A 31 22.77 -13.49 -8.67
CA TRP A 31 23.26 -14.82 -8.36
C TRP A 31 23.33 -15.68 -9.61
N ARG A 32 24.39 -16.47 -9.74
CA ARG A 32 24.58 -17.45 -10.82
C ARG A 32 24.48 -18.86 -10.26
N GLN A 33 23.69 -19.70 -10.92
CA GLN A 33 23.52 -21.09 -10.50
C GLN A 33 23.36 -22.03 -11.69
N ARG A 34 24.09 -23.12 -11.69
CA ARG A 34 23.93 -24.18 -12.69
C ARG A 34 22.68 -25.00 -12.39
N ILE A 35 21.91 -25.33 -13.42
CA ILE A 35 20.72 -26.17 -13.29
C ILE A 35 21.09 -27.55 -12.73
N GLY A 36 20.39 -27.95 -11.65
CA GLY A 36 20.67 -29.18 -10.92
C GLY A 36 21.79 -29.11 -9.87
N SER A 37 22.49 -27.98 -9.76
CA SER A 37 23.45 -27.73 -8.68
C SER A 37 22.76 -27.08 -7.46
N PRO A 38 23.10 -27.46 -6.22
CA PRO A 38 22.65 -26.78 -5.02
C PRO A 38 23.45 -25.47 -4.75
N ALA A 39 24.57 -25.27 -5.46
CA ALA A 39 25.48 -24.16 -5.22
C ALA A 39 25.17 -22.97 -6.12
N ALA A 40 25.00 -21.79 -5.52
CA ALA A 40 24.88 -20.49 -6.19
C ALA A 40 26.04 -19.55 -5.81
N THR A 41 26.51 -18.76 -6.77
CA THR A 41 27.58 -17.80 -6.57
C THR A 41 27.03 -16.38 -6.76
N GLN A 42 27.30 -15.51 -5.80
CA GLN A 42 26.93 -14.09 -5.86
C GLN A 42 27.81 -13.37 -6.87
N LEU A 43 27.19 -12.64 -7.79
CA LEU A 43 27.88 -11.90 -8.85
C LEU A 43 28.06 -10.42 -8.53
N THR A 44 27.11 -9.83 -7.81
CA THR A 44 27.15 -8.42 -7.42
C THR A 44 27.01 -8.27 -5.90
N SER A 45 27.57 -7.18 -5.36
CA SER A 45 27.54 -6.87 -3.94
C SER A 45 27.57 -5.35 -3.75
N GLY A 46 27.56 -4.89 -2.50
CA GLY A 46 27.59 -3.47 -2.16
C GLY A 46 26.24 -2.93 -1.71
N PRO A 47 26.08 -1.60 -1.54
CA PRO A 47 24.90 -0.99 -0.94
C PRO A 47 23.69 -0.96 -1.87
N SER A 48 23.87 -1.02 -3.19
CA SER A 48 22.81 -0.93 -4.20
C SER A 48 21.92 -2.16 -4.23
N TYR A 49 20.72 -2.04 -4.84
CA TYR A 49 19.87 -3.16 -5.17
C TYR A 49 19.92 -3.45 -6.67
N ASP A 50 20.34 -4.66 -7.03
CA ASP A 50 20.49 -5.15 -8.40
C ASP A 50 19.41 -6.17 -8.73
N TYR A 51 18.69 -5.98 -9.86
CA TYR A 51 17.59 -6.84 -10.25
C TYR A 51 17.31 -6.79 -11.76
N GLN A 52 16.38 -7.65 -12.23
CA GLN A 52 15.99 -7.78 -13.63
C GLN A 52 17.17 -8.04 -14.59
N PRO A 53 17.99 -9.09 -14.35
CA PRO A 53 19.09 -9.39 -15.23
C PRO A 53 18.61 -9.91 -16.58
N ASP A 54 19.38 -9.60 -17.64
CA ASP A 54 19.26 -10.23 -18.95
C ASP A 54 20.64 -10.58 -19.51
N TRP A 55 20.82 -11.82 -19.99
CA TRP A 55 22.10 -12.34 -20.44
C TRP A 55 22.33 -12.01 -21.92
N SER A 56 23.50 -11.48 -22.25
CA SER A 56 23.88 -11.18 -23.64
C SER A 56 23.91 -12.45 -24.51
N PRO A 57 23.61 -12.33 -25.80
CA PRO A 57 23.60 -13.49 -26.71
C PRO A 57 24.93 -14.22 -26.81
N ASP A 58 26.06 -13.50 -26.68
CA ASP A 58 27.41 -14.07 -26.70
C ASP A 58 27.84 -14.72 -25.39
N GLY A 59 27.02 -14.60 -24.34
CA GLY A 59 27.29 -15.20 -23.04
C GLY A 59 28.27 -14.44 -22.15
N ARG A 60 28.77 -13.26 -22.55
CA ARG A 60 29.86 -12.56 -21.86
C ARG A 60 29.39 -11.54 -20.83
N THR A 61 28.23 -10.93 -21.04
CA THR A 61 27.76 -9.81 -20.20
C THR A 61 26.33 -10.01 -19.72
N ILE A 62 26.01 -9.34 -18.61
CA ILE A 62 24.65 -9.26 -18.07
C ILE A 62 24.28 -7.79 -18.03
N VAL A 63 23.16 -7.41 -18.66
CA VAL A 63 22.51 -6.13 -18.39
C VAL A 63 21.55 -6.32 -17.23
N PHE A 64 21.46 -5.31 -16.32
CA PHE A 64 20.57 -5.35 -15.19
C PHE A 64 20.19 -3.95 -14.72
N ALA A 65 19.11 -3.82 -13.97
CA ALA A 65 18.69 -2.58 -13.32
C ALA A 65 19.33 -2.48 -11.93
N ARG A 66 19.88 -1.30 -11.61
CA ARG A 66 20.48 -0.98 -10.30
C ARG A 66 19.79 0.23 -9.68
N TYR A 67 19.20 0.03 -8.50
CA TYR A 67 18.69 1.12 -7.68
C TYR A 67 19.78 1.61 -6.73
N ALA A 68 20.11 2.88 -6.86
CA ALA A 68 21.03 3.59 -5.97
C ALA A 68 20.75 5.10 -6.07
N HIS A 69 20.92 5.85 -4.98
CA HIS A 69 20.87 7.30 -4.97
C HIS A 69 19.63 7.91 -5.66
N ASP A 70 18.48 7.34 -5.43
CA ASP A 70 17.20 7.86 -5.95
C ASP A 70 16.96 7.68 -7.46
N ALA A 71 17.80 6.90 -8.10
CA ALA A 71 17.63 6.55 -9.50
C ALA A 71 17.70 5.04 -9.73
N ILE A 72 17.13 4.59 -10.83
CA ILE A 72 17.31 3.22 -11.30
C ILE A 72 18.01 3.28 -12.65
N GLU A 73 19.28 2.88 -12.67
CA GLU A 73 20.12 2.93 -13.85
C GLU A 73 20.46 1.53 -14.37
N LEU A 74 20.59 1.39 -15.68
CA LEU A 74 21.04 0.14 -16.28
C LEU A 74 22.55 0.02 -16.18
N GLN A 75 23.00 -1.19 -15.84
CA GLN A 75 24.40 -1.56 -15.70
C GLN A 75 24.73 -2.76 -16.55
N LEU A 76 25.99 -2.89 -16.97
CA LEU A 76 26.56 -4.09 -17.57
C LEU A 76 27.57 -4.73 -16.62
N LEU A 77 27.41 -6.01 -16.36
CA LEU A 77 28.38 -6.84 -15.66
C LEU A 77 29.12 -7.71 -16.68
N ASP A 78 30.43 -7.54 -16.81
CA ASP A 78 31.28 -8.48 -17.55
C ASP A 78 31.54 -9.72 -16.68
N LEU A 79 31.16 -10.88 -17.20
CA LEU A 79 31.24 -12.15 -16.44
C LEU A 79 32.67 -12.69 -16.32
N THR A 80 33.62 -12.19 -17.12
CA THR A 80 35.02 -12.62 -17.08
C THR A 80 35.82 -11.83 -16.06
N SER A 81 35.71 -10.50 -16.13
CA SER A 81 36.43 -9.60 -15.23
C SER A 81 35.70 -9.31 -13.93
N GLY A 82 34.38 -9.50 -13.90
CA GLY A 82 33.49 -9.08 -12.80
C GLY A 82 33.33 -7.56 -12.70
N SER A 83 33.79 -6.79 -13.71
CA SER A 83 33.60 -5.34 -13.74
C SER A 83 32.16 -4.95 -14.07
N VAL A 84 31.70 -3.84 -13.48
CA VAL A 84 30.39 -3.26 -13.71
C VAL A 84 30.56 -1.88 -14.34
N THR A 85 29.86 -1.64 -15.46
CA THR A 85 29.86 -0.35 -16.18
C THR A 85 28.43 0.16 -16.37
N SER A 86 28.24 1.48 -16.32
CA SER A 86 26.94 2.12 -16.53
C SER A 86 26.51 2.11 -17.99
N VAL A 87 25.27 1.69 -18.28
CA VAL A 87 24.61 1.85 -19.59
C VAL A 87 23.84 3.16 -19.64
N THR A 88 23.15 3.50 -18.56
CA THR A 88 22.43 4.77 -18.42
C THR A 88 22.94 5.52 -17.19
N SER A 89 22.88 6.85 -17.23
CA SER A 89 23.22 7.76 -16.13
C SER A 89 22.40 9.04 -16.32
N ASN A 90 21.07 8.92 -16.26
CA ASN A 90 20.16 9.97 -16.63
C ASN A 90 19.23 10.42 -15.50
N GLY A 91 19.33 9.80 -14.32
CA GLY A 91 18.52 10.10 -13.14
C GLY A 91 17.04 9.67 -13.26
N ALA A 92 16.69 8.94 -14.32
CA ALA A 92 15.35 8.41 -14.52
C ALA A 92 15.21 7.02 -13.89
N VAL A 93 14.00 6.46 -13.99
CA VAL A 93 13.73 5.08 -13.67
C VAL A 93 13.83 4.24 -14.94
N ASN A 94 14.86 3.40 -15.05
CA ASN A 94 15.16 2.53 -16.18
C ASN A 94 15.01 1.08 -15.76
N LEU A 95 14.08 0.32 -16.39
CA LEU A 95 13.64 -1.00 -15.96
C LEU A 95 13.57 -1.99 -17.12
N GLU A 96 13.50 -3.29 -16.77
CA GLU A 96 13.19 -4.39 -17.68
C GLU A 96 14.09 -4.43 -18.93
N PRO A 97 15.43 -4.35 -18.77
CA PRO A 97 16.33 -4.40 -19.91
C PRO A 97 16.28 -5.75 -20.60
N ARG A 98 16.36 -5.71 -21.96
CA ARG A 98 16.34 -6.88 -22.84
C ARG A 98 17.36 -6.72 -23.95
N TRP A 99 18.28 -7.65 -24.06
CA TRP A 99 19.20 -7.73 -25.19
C TRP A 99 18.46 -8.03 -26.48
N SER A 100 18.82 -7.33 -27.58
CA SER A 100 18.46 -7.78 -28.91
C SER A 100 19.14 -9.12 -29.24
N PRO A 101 18.56 -9.97 -30.08
CA PRO A 101 19.10 -11.29 -30.40
C PRO A 101 20.51 -11.25 -31.03
N ASP A 102 20.85 -10.16 -31.71
CA ASP A 102 22.18 -9.93 -32.31
C ASP A 102 23.20 -9.32 -31.32
N GLY A 103 22.76 -8.95 -30.11
CA GLY A 103 23.62 -8.35 -29.08
C GLY A 103 23.99 -6.89 -29.33
N SER A 104 23.46 -6.23 -30.35
CA SER A 104 23.84 -4.86 -30.70
C SER A 104 23.11 -3.78 -29.92
N ARG A 105 21.94 -4.10 -29.36
CA ARG A 105 21.06 -3.14 -28.67
C ARG A 105 20.45 -3.74 -27.40
N ILE A 106 20.05 -2.84 -26.50
CA ILE A 106 19.21 -3.15 -25.33
C ILE A 106 17.91 -2.37 -25.44
N ALA A 107 16.75 -3.03 -25.37
CA ALA A 107 15.46 -2.40 -25.18
C ALA A 107 15.15 -2.34 -23.67
N PHE A 108 14.50 -1.27 -23.23
CA PHE A 108 14.15 -1.09 -21.80
C PHE A 108 13.00 -0.11 -21.62
N VAL A 109 12.38 -0.13 -20.46
CA VAL A 109 11.38 0.84 -20.03
C VAL A 109 12.08 2.01 -19.35
N SER A 110 11.67 3.25 -19.66
CA SER A 110 12.22 4.42 -18.98
C SER A 110 11.17 5.51 -18.76
N SER A 111 11.31 6.21 -17.62
CA SER A 111 10.56 7.43 -17.28
C SER A 111 11.24 8.71 -17.80
N LEU A 112 12.31 8.61 -18.57
CA LEU A 112 13.15 9.74 -19.03
C LEU A 112 12.34 10.82 -19.78
N TYR A 113 11.30 10.43 -20.49
CA TYR A 113 10.47 11.35 -21.25
C TYR A 113 9.25 11.81 -20.40
N HIS A 114 9.32 13.00 -19.84
CA HIS A 114 8.24 13.64 -19.05
C HIS A 114 7.75 12.80 -17.86
N GLY A 115 8.59 11.93 -17.30
CA GLY A 115 8.18 11.03 -16.21
C GLY A 115 7.21 9.91 -16.65
N ARG A 116 7.03 9.69 -17.96
CA ARG A 116 6.09 8.71 -18.51
C ARG A 116 6.80 7.44 -18.96
N TRP A 117 6.10 6.32 -18.87
CA TRP A 117 6.64 5.02 -19.20
C TRP A 117 6.67 4.77 -20.70
N HIS A 118 7.87 4.77 -21.28
CA HIS A 118 8.12 4.52 -22.70
C HIS A 118 9.15 3.43 -22.90
N ILE A 119 9.10 2.77 -24.08
CA ILE A 119 10.15 1.87 -24.50
C ILE A 119 11.26 2.68 -25.19
N PHE A 120 12.45 2.46 -24.73
CA PHE A 120 13.68 2.99 -25.31
C PHE A 120 14.56 1.84 -25.83
N THR A 121 15.43 2.16 -26.76
CA THR A 121 16.56 1.31 -27.15
C THR A 121 17.86 2.08 -27.02
N ILE A 122 18.93 1.36 -26.68
CA ILE A 122 20.27 1.92 -26.62
C ILE A 122 21.24 0.96 -27.33
N GLY A 123 22.13 1.50 -28.15
CA GLY A 123 23.20 0.73 -28.77
C GLY A 123 24.26 0.38 -27.71
N VAL A 124 24.80 -0.83 -27.79
CA VAL A 124 25.90 -1.28 -26.93
C VAL A 124 27.18 -1.13 -27.74
N PRO A 125 28.08 -0.21 -27.35
CA PRO A 125 29.33 0.00 -28.08
C PRO A 125 30.33 -1.13 -27.80
N ASP A 126 31.29 -1.30 -28.70
CA ASP A 126 32.47 -2.11 -28.44
C ASP A 126 33.21 -1.64 -27.17
N VAL A 127 33.91 -2.54 -26.53
CA VAL A 127 34.59 -2.30 -25.24
C VAL A 127 35.43 -1.00 -25.28
N GLY A 128 35.04 -0.02 -24.43
CA GLY A 128 35.78 1.25 -24.25
C GLY A 128 35.19 2.49 -24.94
N ALA A 129 34.11 2.39 -25.72
CA ALA A 129 33.42 3.54 -26.29
C ALA A 129 32.25 4.00 -25.36
N GLN A 130 31.86 5.29 -25.46
CA GLN A 130 30.70 5.79 -24.74
C GLN A 130 29.41 5.21 -25.34
N HIS A 131 28.42 4.87 -24.49
CA HIS A 131 27.10 4.45 -24.94
C HIS A 131 26.41 5.58 -25.71
N ALA A 132 25.71 5.22 -26.78
CA ALA A 132 24.85 6.15 -27.50
C ALA A 132 23.73 6.66 -26.56
N ALA A 133 23.19 7.83 -26.87
CA ALA A 133 22.01 8.31 -26.13
C ALA A 133 20.81 7.35 -26.32
N PRO A 134 20.01 7.11 -25.27
CA PRO A 134 18.80 6.30 -25.38
C PRO A 134 17.83 6.87 -26.42
N LEU A 135 17.33 6.02 -27.31
CA LEU A 135 16.39 6.37 -28.37
C LEU A 135 15.01 5.87 -28.00
N ARG A 136 14.05 6.78 -27.77
CA ARG A 136 12.65 6.43 -27.55
C ARG A 136 12.03 5.89 -28.83
N ILE A 137 11.37 4.73 -28.78
CA ILE A 137 10.74 4.09 -29.92
C ILE A 137 9.21 4.15 -29.90
N THR A 138 8.57 4.30 -28.72
CA THR A 138 7.11 4.48 -28.58
C THR A 138 6.71 5.95 -28.67
N ASP A 139 5.52 6.21 -29.20
CA ASP A 139 4.94 7.55 -29.27
C ASP A 139 4.42 8.02 -27.90
N ASP A 140 4.18 9.33 -27.76
CA ASP A 140 3.56 9.93 -26.56
C ASP A 140 2.08 10.16 -26.89
N ASN A 141 1.24 9.18 -26.57
CA ASN A 141 -0.16 9.17 -26.91
C ASN A 141 -1.06 9.43 -25.71
N ASP A 142 -2.04 10.33 -25.87
CA ASP A 142 -3.14 10.55 -24.94
C ASP A 142 -4.42 9.95 -25.58
N SER A 143 -4.90 8.85 -25.02
CA SER A 143 -6.13 8.21 -25.48
C SER A 143 -7.40 8.97 -25.12
N GLN A 144 -7.29 10.10 -24.38
CA GLN A 144 -8.42 10.91 -23.89
C GLN A 144 -9.42 10.09 -23.04
N LEU A 145 -8.96 9.00 -22.42
CA LEU A 145 -9.79 8.13 -21.60
C LEU A 145 -9.73 8.56 -20.12
N PRO A 146 -10.86 8.68 -19.45
CA PRO A 146 -10.93 9.05 -18.04
C PRO A 146 -10.63 7.83 -17.14
N ARG A 147 -9.39 7.34 -17.17
CA ARG A 147 -8.96 6.17 -16.39
C ARG A 147 -8.99 6.48 -14.90
N TYR A 148 -9.44 5.54 -14.10
CA TYR A 148 -9.53 5.73 -12.65
C TYR A 148 -8.16 5.61 -11.96
N TYR A 149 -7.40 4.54 -12.30
CA TYR A 149 -6.12 4.25 -11.65
C TYR A 149 -4.89 4.72 -12.43
N TYR A 150 -5.04 5.08 -13.68
CA TYR A 150 -3.94 5.40 -14.57
C TYR A 150 -4.09 6.81 -15.13
N SER A 151 -2.97 7.42 -15.49
CA SER A 151 -3.01 8.73 -16.14
C SER A 151 -3.74 8.65 -17.49
N LYS A 152 -4.17 9.81 -18.01
CA LYS A 152 -4.73 9.92 -19.36
C LYS A 152 -3.73 9.52 -20.46
N TRP A 153 -2.42 9.61 -20.17
CA TRP A 153 -1.36 9.23 -21.09
C TRP A 153 -1.18 7.72 -21.11
N ASP A 154 -1.02 7.18 -22.32
CA ASP A 154 -0.74 5.76 -22.48
C ASP A 154 0.67 5.43 -21.96
N HIS A 155 0.82 4.26 -21.38
CA HIS A 155 2.12 3.76 -20.97
C HIS A 155 2.52 2.53 -21.79
N TYR A 156 3.84 2.29 -21.83
CA TYR A 156 4.45 1.21 -22.58
C TYR A 156 5.49 0.55 -21.69
N ILE A 157 5.29 -0.75 -21.41
CA ILE A 157 6.12 -1.51 -20.46
C ILE A 157 6.41 -2.92 -21.00
N SER A 158 7.31 -3.65 -20.34
CA SER A 158 7.62 -5.06 -20.57
C SER A 158 8.01 -5.40 -22.02
N PRO A 159 9.04 -4.75 -22.59
CA PRO A 159 9.48 -5.03 -23.95
C PRO A 159 10.12 -6.42 -24.06
N VAL A 160 9.85 -7.13 -25.18
CA VAL A 160 10.55 -8.34 -25.58
C VAL A 160 10.79 -8.35 -27.08
N TRP A 161 12.02 -8.65 -27.50
CA TRP A 161 12.41 -8.74 -28.89
C TRP A 161 11.84 -9.98 -29.59
N SER A 162 11.45 -9.85 -30.84
CA SER A 162 11.29 -11.02 -31.73
C SER A 162 12.63 -11.74 -31.90
N PRO A 163 12.62 -13.08 -32.16
CA PRO A 163 13.88 -13.82 -32.35
C PRO A 163 14.75 -13.34 -33.51
N ASP A 164 14.16 -12.67 -34.53
CA ASP A 164 14.89 -12.07 -35.63
C ASP A 164 15.36 -10.60 -35.36
N GLY A 165 15.02 -10.04 -34.21
CA GLY A 165 15.43 -8.72 -33.77
C GLY A 165 14.74 -7.54 -34.46
N LYS A 166 13.70 -7.79 -35.27
CA LYS A 166 13.02 -6.74 -36.04
C LYS A 166 11.88 -6.08 -35.30
N GLU A 167 11.22 -6.80 -34.43
CA GLU A 167 10.02 -6.37 -33.74
C GLU A 167 10.14 -6.47 -32.24
N ILE A 168 9.25 -5.76 -31.53
CA ILE A 168 9.08 -5.81 -30.09
C ILE A 168 7.61 -6.07 -29.78
N ILE A 169 7.34 -7.01 -28.89
CA ILE A 169 6.08 -7.11 -28.15
C ILE A 169 6.25 -6.35 -26.83
N LEU A 170 5.18 -5.66 -26.42
CA LEU A 170 5.13 -4.86 -25.22
C LEU A 170 3.71 -4.88 -24.61
N VAL A 171 3.56 -4.39 -23.38
CA VAL A 171 2.27 -4.17 -22.75
C VAL A 171 1.94 -2.68 -22.77
N SER A 172 0.71 -2.34 -23.18
CA SER A 172 0.22 -0.96 -23.16
C SER A 172 -1.28 -0.91 -22.89
N ASN A 173 -1.72 0.14 -22.19
CA ASN A 173 -3.13 0.45 -21.98
C ASN A 173 -3.72 1.37 -23.06
N ARG A 174 -3.03 1.51 -24.20
CA ARG A 174 -3.45 2.33 -25.33
C ARG A 174 -4.87 1.99 -25.78
N GLY A 175 -5.75 3.00 -25.79
CA GLY A 175 -7.15 2.83 -26.20
C GLY A 175 -8.03 2.05 -25.21
N HIS A 176 -7.51 1.67 -24.03
CA HIS A 176 -8.26 0.93 -23.02
C HIS A 176 -8.34 1.70 -21.70
N ILE A 177 -9.48 1.57 -21.04
CA ILE A 177 -9.78 2.30 -19.80
C ILE A 177 -9.32 1.54 -18.56
N HIS A 178 -9.16 0.21 -18.63
CA HIS A 178 -8.85 -0.64 -17.50
C HIS A 178 -7.43 -1.20 -17.53
N GLY A 179 -6.82 -1.36 -16.37
CA GLY A 179 -5.56 -2.05 -16.11
C GLY A 179 -4.35 -1.44 -16.80
N SER A 180 -3.26 -2.17 -16.82
CA SER A 180 -2.07 -1.82 -17.61
C SER A 180 -2.21 -2.15 -19.09
N GLY A 181 -3.36 -2.66 -19.49
CA GLY A 181 -3.72 -2.95 -20.88
C GLY A 181 -3.30 -4.34 -21.34
N GLY A 182 -3.31 -4.53 -22.63
CA GLY A 182 -3.00 -5.78 -23.30
C GLY A 182 -1.65 -5.79 -24.02
N PHE A 183 -1.50 -6.76 -24.91
CA PHE A 183 -0.27 -7.00 -25.66
C PHE A 183 -0.31 -6.29 -27.00
N TRP A 184 0.78 -5.60 -27.31
CA TRP A 184 0.97 -4.83 -28.54
C TRP A 184 2.27 -5.24 -29.22
N ARG A 185 2.34 -5.10 -30.55
CA ARG A 185 3.50 -5.41 -31.36
C ARG A 185 3.84 -4.24 -32.27
N MET A 186 5.14 -3.95 -32.43
CA MET A 186 5.65 -2.92 -33.32
C MET A 186 7.03 -3.30 -33.89
N GLU A 187 7.43 -2.72 -35.03
CA GLU A 187 8.83 -2.74 -35.43
C GLU A 187 9.71 -1.99 -34.44
N ALA A 188 10.92 -2.46 -34.20
CA ALA A 188 11.84 -1.92 -33.21
C ALA A 188 12.51 -0.61 -33.67
N ARG A 189 11.74 0.38 -34.11
CA ARG A 189 12.19 1.70 -34.57
C ARG A 189 11.19 2.81 -34.18
N PRO A 190 11.65 4.06 -34.07
CA PRO A 190 10.77 5.21 -33.84
C PRO A 190 9.71 5.36 -34.94
N GLY A 191 8.49 5.74 -34.54
CA GLY A 191 7.39 6.01 -35.44
C GLY A 191 6.77 4.77 -36.12
N ALA A 192 7.16 3.57 -35.72
CA ALA A 192 6.52 2.35 -36.18
C ALA A 192 5.08 2.26 -35.64
N PRO A 193 4.11 1.81 -36.46
CA PRO A 193 2.75 1.62 -35.99
C PRO A 193 2.66 0.51 -34.95
N LEU A 194 1.87 0.73 -33.92
CA LEU A 194 1.53 -0.28 -32.91
C LEU A 194 0.30 -1.07 -33.38
N ARG A 195 0.38 -2.40 -33.36
CA ARG A 195 -0.72 -3.31 -33.60
C ARG A 195 -1.08 -4.05 -32.35
N GLU A 196 -2.33 -3.94 -31.92
CA GLU A 196 -2.83 -4.74 -30.78
C GLU A 196 -2.87 -6.23 -31.16
N LEU A 197 -2.30 -7.08 -30.33
CA LEU A 197 -2.36 -8.53 -30.45
C LEU A 197 -3.55 -9.09 -29.70
N ARG A 198 -3.73 -8.61 -28.48
CA ARG A 198 -4.78 -9.08 -27.59
C ARG A 198 -5.01 -8.05 -26.50
N TYR A 199 -6.26 -7.63 -26.32
CA TYR A 199 -6.67 -6.94 -25.12
C TYR A 199 -6.87 -7.92 -23.96
N GLU A 200 -6.33 -7.56 -22.81
CA GLU A 200 -6.51 -8.26 -21.57
C GLU A 200 -6.18 -7.28 -20.44
N GLU A 201 -7.02 -7.22 -19.40
CA GLU A 201 -6.64 -6.47 -18.21
C GLU A 201 -5.45 -7.18 -17.55
N THR A 202 -4.25 -6.67 -17.76
CA THR A 202 -3.05 -7.19 -17.12
C THR A 202 -2.62 -6.30 -15.96
N THR A 203 -1.73 -6.81 -15.17
CA THR A 203 -0.95 -6.01 -14.22
C THR A 203 0.46 -5.79 -14.77
N TRP A 204 1.24 -4.95 -14.11
CA TRP A 204 2.68 -4.73 -14.35
C TRP A 204 3.53 -6.01 -14.44
N LYS A 205 2.94 -7.19 -14.23
CA LYS A 205 3.60 -8.49 -14.11
C LYS A 205 3.38 -9.42 -15.28
N ALA A 206 2.69 -8.99 -16.30
CA ALA A 206 2.51 -9.79 -17.50
C ALA A 206 3.86 -10.28 -18.04
N ARG A 207 4.87 -9.42 -18.12
CA ARG A 207 6.26 -9.73 -18.48
C ARG A 207 6.37 -10.79 -19.54
N PRO A 208 5.87 -10.54 -20.75
CA PRO A 208 5.89 -11.51 -21.83
C PRO A 208 7.31 -11.94 -22.17
N ASP A 209 7.45 -13.16 -22.69
CA ASP A 209 8.69 -13.63 -23.31
C ASP A 209 8.37 -14.39 -24.59
N TRP A 210 9.17 -14.18 -25.64
CA TRP A 210 8.94 -14.76 -26.95
C TRP A 210 9.68 -16.08 -27.08
N SER A 211 9.01 -17.14 -27.59
CA SER A 211 9.67 -18.41 -27.84
C SER A 211 10.74 -18.27 -28.92
N PRO A 212 11.87 -19.01 -28.81
CA PRO A 212 12.98 -18.89 -29.78
C PRO A 212 12.61 -19.24 -31.21
N ASP A 213 11.57 -20.06 -31.44
CA ASP A 213 11.03 -20.40 -32.74
C ASP A 213 10.13 -19.31 -33.36
N GLY A 214 9.88 -18.22 -32.59
CA GLY A 214 9.07 -17.10 -33.05
C GLY A 214 7.57 -17.33 -33.05
N THR A 215 7.07 -18.48 -32.62
CA THR A 215 5.66 -18.86 -32.81
C THR A 215 4.76 -18.58 -31.63
N ARG A 216 5.32 -18.43 -30.41
CA ARG A 216 4.55 -18.35 -29.16
C ARG A 216 5.06 -17.25 -28.23
N ILE A 217 4.15 -16.77 -27.39
CA ILE A 217 4.40 -15.82 -26.30
C ILE A 217 3.97 -16.47 -25.01
N ILE A 218 4.86 -16.49 -24.00
CA ILE A 218 4.52 -16.84 -22.64
C ILE A 218 4.40 -15.58 -21.81
N TYR A 219 3.46 -15.52 -20.87
CA TYR A 219 3.26 -14.37 -20.00
C TYR A 219 2.54 -14.75 -18.70
N SER A 220 2.51 -13.85 -17.73
CA SER A 220 1.80 -13.99 -16.47
C SER A 220 0.53 -13.16 -16.47
N SER A 221 -0.61 -13.76 -16.09
CA SER A 221 -1.89 -13.07 -15.99
C SER A 221 -2.84 -13.74 -15.01
N TYR A 222 -3.78 -12.97 -14.49
CA TYR A 222 -4.94 -13.48 -13.77
C TYR A 222 -5.95 -14.17 -14.69
N LEU A 223 -6.18 -13.62 -15.85
CA LEU A 223 -7.15 -14.03 -16.89
C LEU A 223 -8.48 -14.53 -16.28
N GLY A 224 -9.16 -13.64 -15.55
CA GLY A 224 -10.43 -13.92 -14.86
C GLY A 224 -10.31 -14.80 -13.60
N ARG A 225 -9.10 -15.06 -13.13
CA ARG A 225 -8.80 -15.84 -11.92
C ARG A 225 -8.25 -14.94 -10.79
N GLN A 226 -8.13 -15.49 -9.60
CA GLN A 226 -7.62 -14.75 -8.44
C GLN A 226 -6.09 -14.75 -8.34
N TRP A 227 -5.40 -15.71 -8.99
CA TRP A 227 -3.96 -15.90 -8.92
C TRP A 227 -3.31 -15.68 -10.27
N ASN A 228 -2.10 -15.10 -10.30
CA ASN A 228 -1.31 -15.00 -11.53
C ASN A 228 -0.85 -16.39 -11.94
N GLN A 229 -1.19 -16.78 -13.17
CA GLN A 229 -0.76 -18.04 -13.76
C GLN A 229 0.05 -17.76 -15.03
N LEU A 230 0.86 -18.73 -15.48
CA LEU A 230 1.53 -18.66 -16.77
C LEU A 230 0.58 -19.09 -17.88
N TRP A 231 0.54 -18.28 -18.91
CA TRP A 231 -0.30 -18.48 -20.09
C TRP A 231 0.55 -18.47 -21.34
N LEU A 232 0.13 -19.23 -22.34
CA LEU A 232 0.78 -19.36 -23.64
C LEU A 232 -0.20 -18.95 -24.74
N MET A 233 0.17 -17.99 -25.58
CA MET A 233 -0.57 -17.61 -26.79
C MET A 233 0.33 -17.68 -28.02
N THR A 234 -0.25 -17.61 -29.23
CA THR A 234 0.53 -17.47 -30.46
C THR A 234 1.16 -16.07 -30.55
N SER A 235 2.24 -15.95 -31.32
CA SER A 235 2.90 -14.66 -31.56
C SER A 235 2.03 -13.66 -32.33
N GLU A 236 0.94 -14.12 -32.95
CA GLU A 236 -0.05 -13.30 -33.66
C GLU A 236 -1.26 -12.92 -32.77
N GLY A 237 -1.27 -13.34 -31.50
CA GLY A 237 -2.41 -13.19 -30.58
C GLY A 237 -3.32 -14.42 -30.57
N GLY A 238 -4.58 -14.23 -30.26
CA GLY A 238 -5.56 -15.32 -30.18
C GLY A 238 -5.80 -15.81 -28.75
N ASP A 239 -6.46 -16.95 -28.60
CA ASP A 239 -6.86 -17.48 -27.30
C ASP A 239 -5.69 -18.16 -26.58
N PRO A 240 -5.40 -17.78 -25.34
CA PRO A 240 -4.30 -18.35 -24.59
C PRO A 240 -4.68 -19.68 -23.91
N PHE A 241 -3.66 -20.50 -23.66
CA PHE A 241 -3.76 -21.70 -22.86
C PHE A 241 -2.95 -21.59 -21.57
N PRO A 242 -3.47 -22.05 -20.43
CA PRO A 242 -2.73 -22.03 -19.17
C PRO A 242 -1.63 -23.09 -19.16
N LEU A 243 -0.46 -22.74 -18.61
CA LEU A 243 0.64 -23.66 -18.32
C LEU A 243 0.75 -23.98 -16.83
N THR A 244 0.20 -23.11 -15.96
CA THR A 244 0.16 -23.36 -14.53
C THR A 244 -1.25 -23.19 -14.00
N TYR A 245 -1.54 -23.81 -12.87
CA TYR A 245 -2.85 -23.74 -12.21
C TYR A 245 -2.67 -24.01 -10.71
N GLY A 246 -3.52 -23.39 -9.91
CA GLY A 246 -3.51 -23.56 -8.45
C GLY A 246 -3.69 -22.24 -7.70
N GLU A 247 -3.66 -22.31 -6.37
CA GLU A 247 -3.77 -21.16 -5.47
C GLU A 247 -2.39 -20.58 -5.14
N PHE A 248 -1.64 -20.21 -6.15
CA PHE A 248 -0.32 -19.59 -6.07
C PHE A 248 -0.08 -18.68 -7.28
N ASP A 249 0.86 -17.77 -7.13
CA ASP A 249 1.30 -16.90 -8.24
C ASP A 249 2.51 -17.52 -8.96
N ALA A 250 2.47 -17.48 -10.29
CA ALA A 250 3.58 -17.77 -11.17
C ALA A 250 3.84 -16.56 -12.07
N THR A 251 5.07 -16.02 -12.06
CA THR A 251 5.42 -14.74 -12.67
C THR A 251 6.77 -14.74 -13.36
N ALA A 252 7.06 -13.70 -14.16
CA ALA A 252 8.35 -13.46 -14.79
C ALA A 252 8.90 -14.66 -15.60
N PRO A 253 8.11 -15.26 -16.50
CA PRO A 253 8.55 -16.42 -17.27
C PRO A 253 9.66 -16.05 -18.28
N ARG A 254 10.58 -16.99 -18.54
CA ARG A 254 11.68 -16.87 -19.49
C ARG A 254 11.92 -18.17 -20.21
N TRP A 255 11.84 -18.16 -21.53
CA TRP A 255 12.21 -19.28 -22.37
C TRP A 255 13.71 -19.58 -22.31
N SER A 256 14.07 -20.85 -22.25
CA SER A 256 15.43 -21.27 -22.63
C SER A 256 15.62 -21.09 -24.13
N ARG A 257 16.86 -20.86 -24.58
CA ARG A 257 17.15 -20.59 -26.00
C ARG A 257 16.84 -21.75 -26.95
N ASP A 258 16.82 -22.95 -26.45
CA ASP A 258 16.42 -24.15 -27.19
C ASP A 258 14.90 -24.37 -27.23
N GLY A 259 14.13 -23.53 -26.52
CA GLY A 259 12.67 -23.60 -26.44
C GLY A 259 12.13 -24.81 -25.66
N SER A 260 12.99 -25.58 -25.00
CA SER A 260 12.59 -26.80 -24.29
C SER A 260 12.18 -26.56 -22.84
N ARG A 261 12.50 -25.38 -22.27
CA ARG A 261 12.26 -25.08 -20.84
C ARG A 261 11.84 -23.62 -20.63
N ILE A 262 11.16 -23.43 -19.50
CA ILE A 262 10.75 -22.11 -19.01
C ILE A 262 11.25 -21.97 -17.57
N ALA A 263 12.02 -20.90 -17.28
CA ALA A 263 12.30 -20.48 -15.92
C ALA A 263 11.24 -19.46 -15.48
N PHE A 264 10.78 -19.54 -14.26
CA PHE A 264 9.78 -18.60 -13.71
C PHE A 264 9.89 -18.53 -12.19
N VAL A 265 9.28 -17.49 -11.62
CA VAL A 265 9.21 -17.29 -10.17
C VAL A 265 7.81 -17.64 -9.69
N SER A 266 7.71 -18.39 -8.58
CA SER A 266 6.43 -18.74 -7.97
C SER A 266 6.52 -18.78 -6.46
N ASN A 267 5.41 -18.45 -5.79
CA ASN A 267 5.22 -18.58 -4.35
C ASN A 267 4.51 -19.90 -3.95
N GLU A 268 4.39 -20.86 -4.84
CA GLU A 268 3.76 -22.16 -4.60
C GLU A 268 4.34 -22.90 -3.37
N SER A 269 5.62 -22.68 -3.03
CA SER A 269 6.26 -23.26 -1.86
C SER A 269 6.26 -22.36 -0.61
N GLY A 270 5.41 -21.34 -0.56
CA GLY A 270 5.31 -20.35 0.50
C GLY A 270 5.88 -19.00 0.09
N ASN A 271 7.18 -18.76 0.22
CA ASN A 271 7.83 -17.57 -0.32
C ASN A 271 8.24 -17.77 -1.79
N THR A 272 8.65 -16.69 -2.48
CA THR A 272 9.08 -16.79 -3.88
C THR A 272 10.27 -17.75 -4.03
N SER A 273 10.20 -18.56 -5.04
CA SER A 273 11.22 -19.52 -5.43
C SER A 273 11.38 -19.54 -6.96
N LEU A 274 12.57 -19.86 -7.41
CA LEU A 274 12.85 -20.04 -8.83
C LEU A 274 12.49 -21.47 -9.26
N TRP A 275 11.76 -21.59 -10.36
CA TRP A 275 11.31 -22.85 -10.93
C TRP A 275 11.73 -22.98 -12.38
N VAL A 276 11.95 -24.21 -12.81
CA VAL A 276 12.16 -24.57 -14.22
C VAL A 276 11.12 -25.62 -14.62
N MET A 277 10.41 -25.35 -15.73
CA MET A 277 9.41 -26.22 -16.30
C MET A 277 9.86 -26.72 -17.66
N GLU A 278 9.68 -28.01 -17.96
CA GLU A 278 9.94 -28.60 -19.27
C GLU A 278 8.73 -28.44 -20.20
N ILE A 279 8.99 -28.14 -21.47
CA ILE A 279 7.98 -27.93 -22.50
C ILE A 279 8.33 -28.80 -23.74
N PRO A 280 7.42 -29.68 -24.19
CA PRO A 280 6.15 -30.05 -23.60
C PRO A 280 6.31 -30.93 -22.35
N GLY A 281 5.22 -31.12 -21.61
CA GLY A 281 5.14 -32.06 -20.50
C GLY A 281 4.89 -31.39 -19.15
N ALA A 282 5.24 -30.12 -19.01
CA ALA A 282 5.02 -29.28 -17.80
C ALA A 282 5.62 -29.88 -16.51
N TYR A 283 6.59 -30.81 -16.61
CA TYR A 283 7.35 -31.24 -15.43
C TYR A 283 8.15 -30.06 -14.87
N LYS A 284 7.87 -29.69 -13.62
CA LYS A 284 8.50 -28.54 -12.98
C LYS A 284 9.35 -28.95 -11.79
N ARG A 285 10.50 -28.28 -11.61
CA ARG A 285 11.39 -28.45 -10.47
C ARG A 285 11.81 -27.10 -9.91
N ARG A 286 11.95 -27.04 -8.61
CA ARG A 286 12.48 -25.86 -7.92
C ARG A 286 13.99 -25.79 -8.04
N VAL A 287 14.52 -24.61 -8.34
CA VAL A 287 15.96 -24.29 -8.30
C VAL A 287 16.25 -23.64 -6.95
N THR A 288 16.99 -24.34 -6.10
CA THR A 288 17.25 -23.91 -4.72
C THR A 288 18.73 -23.71 -4.50
N ALA A 289 19.12 -22.54 -3.99
CA ALA A 289 20.48 -22.21 -3.60
C ALA A 289 20.72 -22.64 -2.14
N LEU A 290 21.06 -23.93 -1.93
CA LEU A 290 21.36 -24.47 -0.61
C LEU A 290 22.77 -24.07 -0.13
N GLU A 291 23.72 -23.96 -1.06
CA GLU A 291 25.09 -23.54 -0.81
C GLU A 291 25.32 -22.18 -1.47
N ARG A 292 25.65 -21.15 -0.69
CA ARG A 292 25.82 -19.79 -1.18
C ARG A 292 27.27 -19.35 -1.05
N ARG A 293 27.87 -18.98 -2.17
CA ARG A 293 29.22 -18.36 -2.22
C ARG A 293 29.06 -16.86 -2.36
N TYR A 294 29.26 -16.17 -1.27
CA TYR A 294 29.18 -14.70 -1.22
C TYR A 294 30.46 -14.07 -1.78
N ARG A 295 30.30 -12.94 -2.43
CA ARG A 295 31.42 -12.15 -2.98
C ARG A 295 32.18 -11.42 -1.86
N ASP A 296 31.44 -10.81 -0.94
CA ASP A 296 32.00 -10.09 0.22
C ASP A 296 31.88 -10.92 1.49
N PRO A 297 32.71 -10.65 2.52
CA PRO A 297 32.59 -11.32 3.81
C PRO A 297 31.21 -11.10 4.44
N VAL A 298 30.59 -12.19 4.89
CA VAL A 298 29.30 -12.18 5.56
C VAL A 298 29.37 -12.87 6.92
N GLY A 299 28.42 -12.55 7.79
CA GLY A 299 28.14 -13.27 9.02
C GLY A 299 26.64 -13.54 9.16
N SER A 300 26.26 -14.26 10.20
CA SER A 300 24.87 -14.57 10.50
C SER A 300 24.44 -13.83 11.76
N LEU A 301 23.25 -13.20 11.71
CA LEU A 301 22.64 -12.51 12.82
C LEU A 301 21.32 -13.17 13.19
N ARG A 302 21.19 -13.62 14.44
CA ARG A 302 19.91 -14.01 15.05
C ARG A 302 19.39 -12.88 15.94
N VAL A 303 18.18 -12.42 15.69
CA VAL A 303 17.49 -11.45 16.54
C VAL A 303 16.41 -12.19 17.33
N THR A 304 16.55 -12.32 18.65
CA THR A 304 15.54 -12.98 19.48
C THR A 304 14.71 -11.96 20.20
N VAL A 305 13.44 -11.84 19.82
CA VAL A 305 12.50 -10.85 20.39
C VAL A 305 11.62 -11.52 21.45
N VAL A 306 11.63 -10.98 22.66
CA VAL A 306 10.86 -11.53 23.78
C VAL A 306 10.23 -10.39 24.59
N ASP A 307 9.18 -10.75 25.37
CA ASP A 307 8.66 -9.91 26.45
C ASP A 307 9.54 -9.99 27.71
N ARG A 308 9.15 -9.26 28.79
CA ARG A 308 9.85 -9.30 30.09
C ARG A 308 9.81 -10.66 30.76
N ALA A 309 8.81 -11.48 30.47
CA ALA A 309 8.69 -12.84 31.01
C ALA A 309 9.52 -13.86 30.21
N GLY A 310 10.05 -13.46 29.06
CA GLY A 310 10.87 -14.30 28.19
C GLY A 310 10.07 -15.05 27.11
N HIS A 311 8.78 -14.79 26.94
CA HIS A 311 7.98 -15.36 25.87
C HIS A 311 8.35 -14.69 24.55
N ALA A 312 8.40 -15.48 23.47
CA ALA A 312 8.63 -14.96 22.13
C ALA A 312 7.50 -14.02 21.70
N LEU A 313 7.89 -12.86 21.15
CA LEU A 313 6.96 -11.87 20.60
C LEU A 313 7.15 -11.78 19.09
N PRO A 314 6.08 -11.89 18.31
CA PRO A 314 6.12 -11.46 16.90
C PRO A 314 6.38 -9.95 16.88
N ALA A 315 7.11 -9.48 15.87
CA ALA A 315 7.46 -8.07 15.79
C ALA A 315 7.83 -7.65 14.37
N ARG A 316 7.71 -6.35 14.10
CA ARG A 316 8.34 -5.70 12.96
C ARG A 316 9.82 -5.50 13.25
N VAL A 317 10.67 -5.93 12.32
CA VAL A 317 12.13 -5.87 12.46
C VAL A 317 12.72 -5.18 11.25
N SER A 318 13.62 -4.24 11.49
CA SER A 318 14.48 -3.62 10.48
C SER A 318 15.93 -3.91 10.82
N VAL A 319 16.69 -4.39 9.83
CA VAL A 319 18.14 -4.60 9.94
C VAL A 319 18.80 -3.91 8.76
N THR A 320 19.60 -2.90 9.02
CA THR A 320 20.25 -2.08 7.99
C THR A 320 21.74 -1.97 8.19
N THR A 321 22.50 -1.80 7.09
CA THR A 321 23.90 -1.39 7.14
C THR A 321 24.03 0.12 7.37
N ALA A 322 25.27 0.60 7.53
CA ALA A 322 25.56 2.02 7.69
C ALA A 322 25.12 2.86 6.48
N GLU A 323 25.08 2.25 5.30
CA GLU A 323 24.62 2.87 4.05
C GLU A 323 23.08 2.88 3.91
N GLY A 324 22.37 2.31 4.88
CA GLY A 324 20.89 2.26 4.88
C GLY A 324 20.27 1.09 4.12
N ARG A 325 21.05 0.19 3.53
CA ARG A 325 20.53 -1.00 2.85
C ARG A 325 19.93 -1.99 3.85
N GLY A 326 18.68 -2.41 3.60
CA GLY A 326 17.95 -3.36 4.43
C GLY A 326 18.25 -4.82 4.10
N TYR A 327 18.21 -5.66 5.14
CA TYR A 327 18.36 -7.12 5.07
C TYR A 327 17.22 -7.82 5.77
N ALA A 328 16.87 -9.01 5.29
CA ALA A 328 15.77 -9.83 5.83
C ALA A 328 16.13 -11.33 5.77
N PRO A 329 15.45 -12.19 6.54
CA PRO A 329 15.55 -13.65 6.40
C PRO A 329 15.19 -14.12 4.99
N ASP A 330 15.67 -15.32 4.62
CA ASP A 330 15.46 -15.88 3.28
C ASP A 330 13.98 -16.13 2.93
N ASP A 331 13.15 -16.34 3.93
CA ASP A 331 11.72 -16.65 3.82
C ASP A 331 10.82 -15.48 4.21
N ALA A 332 11.38 -14.29 4.39
CA ALA A 332 10.62 -13.12 4.80
C ALA A 332 9.94 -12.40 3.63
N TRP A 333 8.78 -11.82 3.91
CA TRP A 333 8.25 -10.72 3.12
C TRP A 333 8.93 -9.43 3.59
N ARG A 334 9.49 -8.70 2.62
CA ARG A 334 10.15 -7.41 2.85
C ARG A 334 9.25 -6.31 2.36
N HIS A 335 9.13 -5.30 3.20
CA HIS A 335 8.38 -4.09 2.89
C HIS A 335 9.31 -2.89 3.02
N ALA A 336 8.92 -1.78 2.40
CA ALA A 336 9.57 -0.50 2.55
C ALA A 336 8.50 0.59 2.68
N ASP A 337 8.90 1.67 3.32
CA ASP A 337 8.12 2.88 3.42
C ASP A 337 8.22 3.69 2.12
N GLU A 338 7.11 4.20 1.60
CA GLU A 338 7.10 5.07 0.42
C GLU A 338 7.21 6.56 0.78
N ALA A 339 6.93 6.93 2.02
CA ALA A 339 6.93 8.32 2.50
C ALA A 339 8.27 8.76 3.11
N PHE A 340 9.40 8.15 2.73
CA PHE A 340 10.70 8.51 3.27
C PHE A 340 11.27 9.79 2.68
N ASP A 341 11.98 10.53 3.50
CA ASP A 341 12.70 11.73 3.06
C ASP A 341 14.06 11.36 2.45
N ARG A 342 14.20 11.56 1.15
CA ARG A 342 15.41 11.26 0.38
C ARG A 342 16.59 12.16 0.72
N SER A 343 16.35 13.32 1.31
CA SER A 343 17.42 14.18 1.82
C SER A 343 18.10 13.62 3.07
N GLU A 344 17.35 12.80 3.84
CA GLU A 344 17.84 12.17 5.06
C GLU A 344 18.38 10.76 4.84
N ARG A 345 17.89 10.04 3.81
CA ARG A 345 18.16 8.61 3.60
C ARG A 345 18.41 8.28 2.14
N GLN A 346 19.40 7.43 1.92
CA GLN A 346 19.73 6.93 0.59
C GLN A 346 18.73 5.87 0.09
N PHE A 347 18.15 5.07 0.99
CA PHE A 347 17.20 4.00 0.69
C PHE A 347 15.94 4.14 1.52
N GLU A 348 14.83 3.65 1.00
CA GLU A 348 13.56 3.50 1.72
C GLU A 348 13.78 2.71 3.02
N TYR A 349 13.02 3.06 4.07
CA TYR A 349 13.01 2.29 5.30
C TYR A 349 12.46 0.89 5.05
N SER A 350 13.31 -0.11 5.20
CA SER A 350 12.98 -1.50 4.90
C SER A 350 12.75 -2.30 6.19
N TYR A 351 11.69 -3.10 6.23
CA TYR A 351 11.32 -3.94 7.35
C TYR A 351 10.76 -5.29 6.91
N PHE A 352 10.65 -6.20 7.85
CA PHE A 352 9.91 -7.47 7.72
C PHE A 352 9.25 -7.83 9.06
N HIS A 353 8.21 -8.65 9.00
CA HIS A 353 7.60 -9.21 10.20
C HIS A 353 8.26 -10.53 10.59
N SER A 354 8.40 -10.77 11.89
CA SER A 354 9.04 -11.95 12.46
C SER A 354 8.20 -12.55 13.56
N ALA A 355 8.22 -13.90 13.64
CA ALA A 355 7.60 -14.63 14.75
C ALA A 355 8.43 -14.62 16.07
N GLY A 356 9.54 -13.87 16.11
CA GLY A 356 10.32 -13.59 17.33
C GLY A 356 11.77 -14.08 17.30
N ALA A 357 12.22 -14.84 16.28
CA ALA A 357 13.61 -15.32 16.25
C ALA A 357 14.19 -15.42 14.82
N PRO A 358 14.12 -14.34 14.00
CA PRO A 358 14.65 -14.37 12.62
C PRO A 358 16.17 -14.57 12.62
N VAL A 359 16.63 -15.27 11.58
CA VAL A 359 18.06 -15.44 11.29
C VAL A 359 18.33 -14.87 9.89
N LEU A 360 19.32 -13.99 9.81
CA LEU A 360 19.67 -13.31 8.55
C LEU A 360 21.15 -13.50 8.26
N THR A 361 21.49 -13.55 6.98
CA THR A 361 22.85 -13.33 6.51
C THR A 361 23.03 -11.85 6.21
N VAL A 362 24.05 -11.23 6.79
CA VAL A 362 24.36 -9.79 6.61
C VAL A 362 25.83 -9.63 6.28
N PRO A 363 26.25 -8.52 5.64
CA PRO A 363 27.67 -8.18 5.50
C PRO A 363 28.35 -8.17 6.86
N ALA A 364 29.59 -8.64 6.88
CA ALA A 364 30.40 -8.55 8.10
C ALA A 364 30.67 -7.09 8.46
N GLY A 365 30.50 -6.75 9.75
CA GLY A 365 30.65 -5.40 10.24
C GLY A 365 29.48 -4.96 11.14
N ARG A 366 29.28 -3.66 11.21
CA ARG A 366 28.21 -3.07 12.04
C ARG A 366 26.90 -3.00 11.26
N VAL A 367 25.83 -3.52 11.87
CA VAL A 367 24.45 -3.38 11.39
C VAL A 367 23.60 -2.71 12.46
N HIS A 368 22.63 -1.91 12.06
CA HIS A 368 21.63 -1.31 12.92
C HIS A 368 20.42 -2.23 12.99
N VAL A 369 19.95 -2.53 14.19
CA VAL A 369 18.75 -3.35 14.46
C VAL A 369 17.71 -2.50 15.13
N GLU A 370 16.53 -2.40 14.53
CA GLU A 370 15.36 -1.77 15.13
C GLU A 370 14.22 -2.79 15.21
N VAL A 371 13.53 -2.83 16.36
CA VAL A 371 12.41 -3.74 16.60
C VAL A 371 11.25 -3.00 17.21
N TRP A 372 10.06 -3.18 16.62
CA TRP A 372 8.82 -2.61 17.13
C TRP A 372 7.67 -3.65 17.16
N HIS A 373 6.82 -3.56 18.18
CA HIS A 373 5.63 -4.38 18.35
C HIS A 373 4.42 -3.49 18.71
N GLY A 374 4.07 -2.58 17.78
CA GLY A 374 2.96 -1.65 17.97
C GLY A 374 3.20 -0.52 19.00
N PRO A 375 2.27 0.44 19.12
CA PRO A 375 2.46 1.66 19.92
C PRO A 375 2.47 1.41 21.43
N GLU A 376 1.95 0.29 21.91
CA GLU A 376 1.98 -0.08 23.34
C GLU A 376 3.34 -0.60 23.83
N TYR A 377 4.33 -0.75 22.94
CA TYR A 377 5.68 -1.22 23.28
C TYR A 377 6.75 -0.21 22.90
N GLN A 378 7.79 -0.11 23.75
CA GLN A 378 8.95 0.72 23.44
C GLN A 378 9.70 0.18 22.22
N VAL A 379 10.06 1.08 21.32
CA VAL A 379 10.95 0.75 20.20
C VAL A 379 12.33 0.39 20.74
N PHE A 380 12.87 -0.74 20.28
CA PHE A 380 14.24 -1.14 20.54
C PHE A 380 15.15 -0.73 19.39
N ARG A 381 16.32 -0.17 19.70
CA ARG A 381 17.36 0.19 18.73
C ARG A 381 18.71 -0.22 19.26
N ALA A 382 19.56 -0.82 18.41
CA ALA A 382 20.96 -1.08 18.76
C ALA A 382 21.81 -1.32 17.50
N ASP A 383 23.05 -0.91 17.60
CA ASP A 383 24.09 -1.36 16.67
C ASP A 383 24.63 -2.73 17.14
N VAL A 384 24.83 -3.62 16.20
CA VAL A 384 25.34 -4.98 16.41
C VAL A 384 26.53 -5.20 15.47
N ASN A 385 27.68 -5.61 16.02
CA ASN A 385 28.84 -6.02 15.21
C ASN A 385 28.71 -7.52 14.87
N VAL A 386 28.74 -7.86 13.58
CA VAL A 386 28.63 -9.23 13.07
C VAL A 386 29.97 -9.61 12.39
N PRO A 387 30.83 -10.39 13.05
CA PRO A 387 32.11 -10.79 12.44
C PRO A 387 31.92 -11.78 11.28
N THR A 388 32.91 -11.84 10.37
CA THR A 388 32.95 -12.77 9.23
C THR A 388 32.82 -14.23 9.68
N GLY A 389 31.87 -14.96 9.09
CA GLY A 389 31.65 -16.39 9.34
C GLY A 389 31.12 -16.72 10.75
N VAL A 390 30.81 -15.71 11.59
CA VAL A 390 30.35 -15.89 12.95
C VAL A 390 28.83 -15.81 13.02
N HIS A 391 28.22 -16.67 13.85
CA HIS A 391 26.83 -16.58 14.21
C HIS A 391 26.66 -15.69 15.45
N THR A 392 26.15 -14.49 15.24
CA THR A 392 25.92 -13.50 16.30
C THR A 392 24.44 -13.58 16.73
N THR A 393 24.19 -13.54 18.03
CA THR A 393 22.81 -13.47 18.59
C THR A 393 22.60 -12.16 19.31
N ARG A 394 21.52 -11.47 18.95
CA ARG A 394 21.05 -10.30 19.69
C ARG A 394 19.71 -10.61 20.35
N ARG A 395 19.68 -10.65 21.67
CA ARG A 395 18.43 -10.74 22.44
C ARG A 395 17.84 -9.35 22.62
N VAL A 396 16.55 -9.20 22.26
CA VAL A 396 15.75 -7.98 22.39
C VAL A 396 14.63 -8.26 23.37
N VAL A 397 14.57 -7.49 24.45
CA VAL A 397 13.46 -7.52 25.42
C VAL A 397 12.63 -6.27 25.18
N LEU A 398 11.39 -6.43 24.69
CA LEU A 398 10.49 -5.31 24.51
C LEU A 398 9.74 -5.00 25.80
N ASN A 399 9.75 -3.72 26.16
CA ASN A 399 9.05 -3.21 27.33
C ASN A 399 7.70 -2.66 26.90
N ARG A 400 6.63 -3.12 27.53
CA ARG A 400 5.29 -2.59 27.30
C ARG A 400 5.14 -1.24 28.00
N LEU A 401 4.70 -0.21 27.26
CA LEU A 401 4.41 1.14 27.76
C LEU A 401 3.05 1.18 28.44
N ASP A 402 2.07 0.49 27.87
CA ASP A 402 0.71 0.40 28.38
C ASP A 402 0.09 -0.96 28.05
N ASN A 403 -0.99 -1.33 28.76
CA ASN A 403 -1.77 -2.53 28.48
C ASN A 403 -3.25 -2.15 28.32
N LEU A 404 -3.56 -1.51 27.19
CA LEU A 404 -4.88 -0.99 26.90
C LEU A 404 -5.96 -2.09 26.84
N PRO A 405 -5.70 -3.31 26.35
CA PRO A 405 -6.67 -4.42 26.45
C PRO A 405 -7.09 -4.78 27.88
N ALA A 406 -6.19 -4.65 28.85
CA ALA A 406 -6.54 -4.87 30.28
C ALA A 406 -7.56 -3.85 30.80
N HIS A 407 -7.67 -2.71 30.15
CA HIS A 407 -8.63 -1.64 30.45
C HIS A 407 -9.82 -1.62 29.50
N GLY A 408 -9.97 -2.68 28.69
CA GLY A 408 -11.10 -2.84 27.78
C GLY A 408 -10.99 -2.05 26.48
N TRP A 409 -9.78 -1.56 26.12
CA TRP A 409 -9.48 -0.88 24.89
C TRP A 409 -8.80 -1.84 23.90
N TRP A 410 -9.38 -2.01 22.71
CA TRP A 410 -8.88 -2.90 21.68
C TRP A 410 -8.59 -2.13 20.40
N SER A 411 -7.35 -2.25 19.91
CA SER A 411 -6.94 -1.59 18.68
C SER A 411 -7.54 -2.27 17.46
N GLY A 412 -7.89 -1.47 16.45
CA GLY A 412 -8.31 -1.96 15.14
C GLY A 412 -7.82 -1.06 14.02
N ASP A 413 -7.66 -1.65 12.87
CA ASP A 413 -7.47 -0.98 11.59
C ASP A 413 -8.73 -1.22 10.75
N VAL A 414 -9.49 -0.16 10.50
CA VAL A 414 -10.77 -0.28 9.79
C VAL A 414 -10.62 -0.35 8.28
N HIS A 415 -9.35 -0.28 7.76
CA HIS A 415 -9.11 -0.17 6.34
C HIS A 415 -7.79 -0.85 5.92
N VAL A 416 -7.86 -2.11 5.56
CA VAL A 416 -6.74 -2.88 5.03
C VAL A 416 -7.16 -3.59 3.75
N HIS A 417 -6.34 -3.55 2.71
CA HIS A 417 -6.53 -4.31 1.48
C HIS A 417 -5.52 -5.43 1.40
N MET A 418 -5.90 -6.65 1.78
CA MET A 418 -4.99 -7.79 1.78
C MET A 418 -4.33 -8.01 0.42
N ASN A 419 -5.07 -7.82 -0.68
CA ASN A 419 -4.61 -8.06 -2.05
C ASN A 419 -5.10 -7.01 -3.06
N TYR A 420 -4.79 -5.75 -2.86
CA TYR A 420 -5.23 -4.73 -3.80
C TYR A 420 -4.54 -4.82 -5.17
N GLY A 421 -3.23 -4.91 -5.20
CA GLY A 421 -2.44 -4.89 -6.45
C GLY A 421 -1.17 -5.70 -6.45
N GLY A 422 -0.40 -5.78 -5.46
CA GLY A 422 0.94 -6.39 -5.31
C GLY A 422 1.38 -7.51 -6.25
N ALA A 423 2.63 -7.94 -6.12
CA ALA A 423 3.22 -8.96 -6.98
C ALA A 423 2.71 -10.37 -6.72
N TYR A 424 2.46 -10.63 -5.47
CA TYR A 424 2.08 -11.95 -4.97
C TYR A 424 0.90 -11.78 -4.04
N ARG A 425 -0.03 -12.72 -4.10
CA ARG A 425 -1.21 -12.66 -3.25
C ARG A 425 -0.85 -13.02 -1.82
N ASN A 426 -1.36 -12.21 -0.90
CA ASN A 426 -1.37 -12.48 0.53
C ASN A 426 -2.51 -13.45 0.88
N THR A 427 -2.46 -14.02 2.05
CA THR A 427 -3.48 -14.95 2.56
C THR A 427 -3.95 -14.52 3.94
N PRO A 428 -5.17 -14.91 4.38
CA PRO A 428 -5.65 -14.58 5.72
C PRO A 428 -4.71 -14.99 6.86
N PRO A 429 -4.06 -16.19 6.85
CA PRO A 429 -3.07 -16.54 7.87
C PRO A 429 -1.84 -15.61 7.88
N HIS A 430 -1.37 -15.18 6.71
CA HIS A 430 -0.21 -14.31 6.63
C HIS A 430 -0.56 -12.86 7.04
N LEU A 431 -1.73 -12.33 6.64
CA LEU A 431 -2.24 -11.05 7.13
C LEU A 431 -2.40 -11.06 8.66
N ALA A 432 -2.96 -12.13 9.21
CA ALA A 432 -3.08 -12.30 10.67
C ALA A 432 -1.71 -12.35 11.38
N PHE A 433 -0.69 -12.90 10.74
CA PHE A 433 0.68 -12.88 11.24
C PHE A 433 1.26 -11.44 11.23
N GLN A 434 1.11 -10.71 10.12
CA GLN A 434 1.55 -9.32 10.00
C GLN A 434 0.88 -8.43 11.06
N ALA A 435 -0.43 -8.54 11.20
CA ALA A 435 -1.21 -7.77 12.19
C ALA A 435 -0.77 -8.07 13.64
N ARG A 436 -0.57 -9.35 13.98
CA ARG A 436 -0.08 -9.73 15.32
C ARG A 436 1.34 -9.23 15.59
N ALA A 437 2.19 -9.11 14.56
CA ALA A 437 3.51 -8.52 14.73
C ALA A 437 3.46 -7.01 15.04
N GLU A 438 2.37 -6.35 14.71
CA GLU A 438 2.08 -4.94 15.01
C GLU A 438 1.21 -4.74 16.28
N ASP A 439 0.96 -5.79 17.09
CA ASP A 439 0.05 -5.75 18.25
C ASP A 439 -1.34 -5.19 17.90
N LEU A 440 -1.86 -5.60 16.72
CA LEU A 440 -3.17 -5.19 16.23
C LEU A 440 -4.20 -6.28 16.54
N HIS A 441 -5.37 -5.88 17.06
CA HIS A 441 -6.38 -6.81 17.57
C HIS A 441 -7.55 -7.03 16.61
N VAL A 442 -7.94 -6.01 15.82
CA VAL A 442 -9.01 -6.08 14.82
C VAL A 442 -8.46 -5.63 13.47
N VAL A 443 -8.70 -6.42 12.45
CA VAL A 443 -8.42 -6.07 11.06
C VAL A 443 -9.72 -6.16 10.26
N GLU A 444 -10.15 -5.05 9.69
CA GLU A 444 -11.18 -5.01 8.68
C GLU A 444 -10.50 -5.04 7.30
N ASN A 445 -10.43 -6.25 6.70
CA ASN A 445 -9.96 -6.38 5.32
C ASN A 445 -11.06 -5.93 4.38
N LEU A 446 -10.95 -4.71 3.86
CA LEU A 446 -11.92 -4.14 2.95
C LEU A 446 -11.70 -4.73 1.55
N ILE A 447 -12.63 -5.57 1.14
CA ILE A 447 -12.69 -6.06 -0.24
C ILE A 447 -13.16 -4.90 -1.11
N VAL A 448 -12.47 -4.73 -2.23
CA VAL A 448 -12.76 -3.66 -3.17
C VAL A 448 -12.77 -4.20 -4.60
N ASN A 449 -13.66 -3.69 -5.41
CA ASN A 449 -13.60 -3.90 -6.84
C ASN A 449 -12.42 -3.10 -7.43
N LYS A 450 -11.48 -3.78 -8.06
CA LYS A 450 -10.43 -3.16 -8.85
C LYS A 450 -10.72 -3.34 -10.34
N GLU A 451 -11.41 -2.38 -10.91
CA GLU A 451 -11.85 -2.38 -12.30
C GLU A 451 -12.61 -3.68 -12.68
N GLN A 452 -12.04 -4.56 -13.49
CA GLN A 452 -12.68 -5.80 -13.92
C GLN A 452 -12.52 -6.97 -12.94
N ARG A 453 -11.89 -6.74 -11.78
CA ARG A 453 -11.61 -7.78 -10.78
C ARG A 453 -12.09 -7.34 -9.40
N ILE A 454 -12.45 -8.33 -8.59
CA ILE A 454 -12.70 -8.14 -7.16
C ILE A 454 -11.72 -9.04 -6.41
N PRO A 455 -10.48 -8.55 -6.12
CA PRO A 455 -9.54 -9.31 -5.33
C PRO A 455 -10.16 -9.66 -3.97
N ASP A 456 -9.88 -10.86 -3.47
CA ASP A 456 -10.36 -11.33 -2.16
C ASP A 456 -11.85 -11.64 -2.02
N ILE A 457 -12.66 -11.49 -3.07
CA ILE A 457 -14.10 -11.82 -3.00
C ILE A 457 -14.36 -13.26 -2.49
N ALA A 458 -13.44 -14.19 -2.76
CA ALA A 458 -13.52 -15.56 -2.26
C ALA A 458 -13.45 -15.66 -0.72
N TYR A 459 -12.94 -14.63 -0.04
CA TYR A 459 -12.85 -14.55 1.42
C TYR A 459 -14.06 -13.82 2.05
N PHE A 460 -14.91 -13.18 1.25
CA PHE A 460 -16.10 -12.50 1.81
C PHE A 460 -16.94 -13.45 2.63
N ARG A 461 -17.26 -13.01 3.85
CA ARG A 461 -18.07 -13.75 4.81
C ARG A 461 -18.69 -12.82 5.86
N THR A 462 -19.81 -13.21 6.38
CA THR A 462 -20.51 -12.46 7.42
C THR A 462 -19.97 -12.68 8.83
N ASP A 463 -19.21 -13.77 9.03
CA ASP A 463 -18.58 -14.12 10.30
C ASP A 463 -17.09 -13.77 10.29
N ALA A 464 -16.44 -13.86 11.45
CA ALA A 464 -15.00 -13.71 11.55
C ALA A 464 -14.27 -14.80 10.75
N ASP A 465 -13.11 -14.43 10.15
CA ASP A 465 -12.27 -15.40 9.46
C ASP A 465 -11.79 -16.50 10.45
N PRO A 466 -11.65 -17.75 10.00
CA PRO A 466 -11.18 -18.89 10.84
C PRO A 466 -9.83 -18.67 11.50
N VAL A 467 -8.98 -17.76 11.01
CA VAL A 467 -7.70 -17.41 11.65
C VAL A 467 -7.84 -16.57 12.90
N SER A 468 -9.05 -16.08 13.19
CA SER A 468 -9.36 -15.26 14.37
C SER A 468 -9.19 -16.05 15.67
N THR A 469 -8.85 -15.35 16.74
CA THR A 469 -8.60 -15.89 18.08
C THR A 469 -9.34 -15.03 19.13
N PRO A 470 -9.36 -15.42 20.40
CA PRO A 470 -9.95 -14.57 21.46
C PRO A 470 -9.32 -13.18 21.62
N THR A 471 -8.14 -12.94 21.05
CA THR A 471 -7.40 -11.66 21.15
C THR A 471 -7.11 -11.04 19.79
N PHE A 472 -7.57 -11.65 18.70
CA PHE A 472 -7.37 -11.16 17.33
C PHE A 472 -8.56 -11.50 16.44
N LEU A 473 -9.11 -10.53 15.76
CA LEU A 473 -10.22 -10.70 14.81
C LEU A 473 -9.79 -10.21 13.42
N LEU A 474 -9.95 -11.09 12.44
CA LEU A 474 -9.93 -10.72 11.02
C LEU A 474 -11.35 -10.78 10.47
N ARG A 475 -11.80 -9.67 9.90
CA ARG A 475 -13.09 -9.53 9.23
C ARG A 475 -12.87 -9.20 7.76
N HIS A 476 -13.76 -9.65 6.91
CA HIS A 476 -13.79 -9.28 5.50
C HIS A 476 -15.02 -8.39 5.27
N ALA A 477 -14.75 -7.11 5.05
CA ALA A 477 -15.74 -6.07 4.88
C ALA A 477 -15.66 -5.53 3.43
N GLN A 478 -16.23 -4.37 3.16
CA GLN A 478 -16.17 -3.77 1.81
C GLN A 478 -15.74 -2.32 1.89
N GLU A 479 -14.82 -1.91 1.01
CA GLU A 479 -14.74 -0.53 0.58
C GLU A 479 -15.55 -0.38 -0.71
N PHE A 480 -16.57 0.45 -0.68
CA PHE A 480 -17.37 0.75 -1.86
C PHE A 480 -16.80 1.97 -2.57
N HIS A 481 -16.29 1.77 -3.76
CA HIS A 481 -15.75 2.83 -4.60
C HIS A 481 -16.86 3.49 -5.43
N THR A 482 -17.00 4.81 -5.32
CA THR A 482 -17.62 5.61 -6.37
C THR A 482 -16.55 6.48 -7.04
N SER A 483 -16.73 6.79 -8.32
CA SER A 483 -15.73 7.60 -9.04
C SER A 483 -15.85 9.09 -8.72
N VAL A 484 -16.93 9.51 -8.07
CA VAL A 484 -17.29 10.93 -7.88
C VAL A 484 -17.63 11.26 -6.42
N TRP A 485 -18.43 10.41 -5.74
CA TRP A 485 -19.03 10.75 -4.45
C TRP A 485 -18.13 10.50 -3.24
N GLY A 486 -16.96 9.89 -3.46
CA GLY A 486 -16.04 9.43 -2.42
C GLY A 486 -16.21 7.95 -2.09
N HIS A 487 -15.40 7.43 -1.17
CA HIS A 487 -15.40 6.01 -0.82
C HIS A 487 -16.04 5.77 0.54
N LEU A 488 -16.72 4.62 0.68
CA LEU A 488 -17.35 4.19 1.93
C LEU A 488 -16.76 2.88 2.43
N GLY A 489 -16.39 2.82 3.70
CA GLY A 489 -16.10 1.59 4.41
C GLY A 489 -17.38 1.01 4.99
N LEU A 490 -17.73 -0.23 4.63
CA LEU A 490 -18.95 -0.95 5.05
C LEU A 490 -18.56 -2.09 5.98
N LEU A 491 -18.55 -1.85 7.30
CA LEU A 491 -18.10 -2.81 8.31
C LEU A 491 -19.25 -3.68 8.79
N GLY A 492 -19.09 -5.01 8.69
CA GLY A 492 -20.05 -5.96 9.23
C GLY A 492 -21.29 -6.16 8.35
N LEU A 493 -21.14 -6.15 7.02
CA LEU A 493 -22.20 -6.56 6.09
C LEU A 493 -22.77 -7.94 6.49
N GLY A 494 -24.08 -8.03 6.65
CA GLY A 494 -24.76 -9.20 7.22
C GLY A 494 -25.20 -10.27 6.21
N SER A 495 -25.04 -10.03 4.91
CA SER A 495 -25.52 -10.99 3.90
C SER A 495 -24.68 -11.08 2.63
N HIS A 496 -24.38 -9.99 1.97
CA HIS A 496 -23.72 -10.01 0.66
C HIS A 496 -22.90 -8.75 0.40
N TYR A 497 -21.93 -8.89 -0.49
CA TYR A 497 -21.12 -7.82 -1.05
C TYR A 497 -21.95 -6.97 -2.03
N LEU A 498 -21.85 -5.65 -1.98
CA LEU A 498 -22.64 -4.73 -2.79
C LEU A 498 -22.01 -4.52 -4.17
N LEU A 499 -22.81 -4.64 -5.23
CA LEU A 499 -22.44 -4.40 -6.63
C LEU A 499 -23.59 -3.71 -7.37
N PRO A 500 -23.32 -2.97 -8.46
CA PRO A 500 -22.02 -2.61 -9.02
C PRO A 500 -21.35 -1.45 -8.26
N GLU A 501 -20.03 -1.40 -8.33
CA GLU A 501 -19.24 -0.26 -7.85
C GLU A 501 -18.93 0.73 -8.98
N TYR A 502 -18.13 1.78 -8.71
CA TYR A 502 -17.67 2.79 -9.67
C TYR A 502 -18.78 3.67 -10.26
N ALA A 503 -19.83 3.96 -9.51
CA ALA A 503 -20.85 4.91 -9.96
C ALA A 503 -20.24 6.21 -10.48
N GLY A 504 -20.66 6.63 -11.67
CA GLY A 504 -20.09 7.79 -12.37
C GLY A 504 -18.79 7.52 -13.15
N TYR A 505 -18.38 6.24 -13.34
CA TYR A 505 -17.16 5.93 -14.11
C TYR A 505 -17.45 6.00 -15.63
N PRO A 506 -17.00 7.05 -16.33
CA PRO A 506 -17.31 7.27 -17.73
C PRO A 506 -16.90 6.09 -18.62
N ASN A 507 -17.62 5.88 -19.72
CA ASN A 507 -17.38 4.81 -20.71
C ASN A 507 -17.49 3.39 -20.14
N THR A 508 -18.19 3.21 -19.02
CA THR A 508 -18.48 1.89 -18.42
C THR A 508 -19.98 1.70 -18.20
N ALA A 509 -20.39 0.49 -17.84
CA ALA A 509 -21.77 0.19 -17.46
C ALA A 509 -22.19 0.91 -16.14
N ALA A 510 -21.22 1.40 -15.37
CA ALA A 510 -21.41 2.16 -14.14
C ALA A 510 -21.32 3.70 -14.36
N SER A 511 -21.54 4.19 -15.58
CA SER A 511 -21.37 5.62 -15.92
C SER A 511 -22.41 6.54 -15.31
N SER A 512 -23.57 6.01 -14.86
CA SER A 512 -24.59 6.84 -14.20
C SER A 512 -24.10 7.32 -12.81
N LEU A 513 -24.40 8.57 -12.51
CA LEU A 513 -24.16 9.17 -11.18
C LEU A 513 -25.24 8.80 -10.14
N ALA A 514 -26.25 8.02 -10.51
CA ALA A 514 -27.44 7.79 -9.68
C ALA A 514 -27.18 6.95 -8.43
N LEU A 515 -26.16 6.08 -8.45
CA LEU A 515 -25.75 5.34 -7.28
C LEU A 515 -24.84 6.22 -6.42
N THR A 516 -25.47 7.04 -5.56
CA THR A 516 -24.75 7.92 -4.62
C THR A 516 -24.36 7.18 -3.36
N ASN A 517 -23.43 7.75 -2.58
CA ASN A 517 -23.01 7.22 -1.28
C ASN A 517 -24.19 7.14 -0.30
N ALA A 518 -25.14 8.11 -0.34
CA ALA A 518 -26.36 8.05 0.46
C ALA A 518 -27.17 6.79 0.17
N THR A 519 -27.29 6.39 -1.10
CA THR A 519 -27.98 5.14 -1.49
C THR A 519 -27.22 3.89 -1.04
N VAL A 520 -25.90 3.88 -1.22
CA VAL A 520 -25.02 2.77 -0.78
C VAL A 520 -25.08 2.60 0.74
N ALA A 521 -25.08 3.71 1.49
CA ALA A 521 -25.23 3.69 2.94
C ALA A 521 -26.56 3.04 3.38
N ASP A 522 -27.67 3.34 2.71
CA ASP A 522 -28.95 2.67 3.00
C ASP A 522 -28.88 1.16 2.75
N LEU A 523 -28.22 0.72 1.68
CA LEU A 523 -28.01 -0.71 1.39
C LEU A 523 -27.12 -1.38 2.44
N GLY A 524 -26.08 -0.70 2.90
CA GLY A 524 -25.21 -1.16 3.99
C GLY A 524 -25.98 -1.28 5.31
N HIS A 525 -26.72 -0.23 5.70
CA HIS A 525 -27.54 -0.21 6.91
C HIS A 525 -28.65 -1.29 6.89
N ALA A 526 -29.24 -1.56 5.72
CA ALA A 526 -30.23 -2.63 5.58
C ALA A 526 -29.65 -4.02 5.89
N GLN A 527 -28.34 -4.20 5.79
CA GLN A 527 -27.61 -5.42 6.20
C GLN A 527 -27.03 -5.33 7.63
N GLY A 528 -27.25 -4.22 8.35
CA GLY A 528 -26.72 -4.00 9.70
C GLY A 528 -25.27 -3.55 9.76
N ALA A 529 -24.67 -3.17 8.63
CA ALA A 529 -23.31 -2.66 8.58
C ALA A 529 -23.19 -1.27 9.22
N LEU A 530 -22.01 -0.95 9.77
CA LEU A 530 -21.60 0.43 10.01
C LEU A 530 -21.03 1.01 8.71
N VAL A 531 -21.43 2.23 8.40
CA VAL A 531 -21.02 2.97 7.20
C VAL A 531 -20.09 4.08 7.60
N GLY A 532 -18.88 4.11 7.05
CA GLY A 532 -17.88 5.16 7.30
C GLY A 532 -17.39 5.81 6.03
N TYR A 533 -17.01 7.06 6.16
CA TYR A 533 -16.30 7.77 5.08
C TYR A 533 -14.80 7.58 5.27
N VAL A 534 -14.12 7.09 4.23
CA VAL A 534 -12.71 6.67 4.31
C VAL A 534 -11.77 7.67 3.62
N HIS A 535 -10.53 7.84 4.13
CA HIS A 535 -9.42 8.68 3.61
C HIS A 535 -9.85 9.93 2.82
N PRO A 536 -10.68 10.85 3.36
CA PRO A 536 -11.41 11.80 2.52
C PRO A 536 -10.56 12.93 1.94
N PHE A 537 -9.46 13.39 2.60
CA PHE A 537 -8.83 14.66 2.21
C PHE A 537 -7.29 14.65 2.30
N ASP A 538 -6.62 14.64 1.14
CA ASP A 538 -5.19 14.96 1.02
C ASP A 538 -4.96 16.47 0.91
N THR A 539 -5.93 17.19 0.38
CA THR A 539 -5.90 18.64 0.23
C THR A 539 -7.14 19.25 0.87
N LYS A 540 -6.98 20.44 1.43
CA LYS A 540 -8.08 21.13 2.10
C LYS A 540 -9.19 21.49 1.11
N PRO A 541 -10.43 20.99 1.32
CA PRO A 541 -11.56 21.39 0.49
C PRO A 541 -11.86 22.87 0.66
N ASP A 542 -12.02 23.58 -0.45
CA ASP A 542 -12.49 24.97 -0.46
C ASP A 542 -13.75 25.10 -1.32
N PRO A 543 -14.94 25.22 -0.69
CA PRO A 543 -16.17 25.45 -1.42
C PRO A 543 -16.25 26.78 -2.17
N ALA A 544 -15.37 27.73 -1.87
CA ALA A 544 -15.30 29.00 -2.58
C ALA A 544 -14.45 28.92 -3.87
N ASP A 545 -13.52 27.96 -3.95
CA ASP A 545 -12.75 27.73 -5.18
C ASP A 545 -13.57 26.94 -6.20
N THR A 546 -14.10 27.62 -7.21
CA THR A 546 -14.89 27.00 -8.27
C THR A 546 -14.06 26.30 -9.35
N THR A 547 -12.73 26.38 -9.30
CA THR A 547 -11.83 25.76 -10.27
C THR A 547 -11.46 24.33 -9.90
N ALA A 548 -11.42 24.00 -8.60
CA ALA A 548 -11.14 22.66 -8.10
C ALA A 548 -12.43 21.80 -8.04
N PRO A 549 -12.38 20.52 -8.42
CA PRO A 549 -13.51 19.62 -8.23
C PRO A 549 -13.83 19.44 -6.74
N LEU A 550 -15.12 19.44 -6.40
CA LEU A 550 -15.60 19.24 -5.03
C LEU A 550 -16.90 18.43 -5.07
N PHE A 551 -16.75 17.10 -5.16
CA PHE A 551 -17.87 16.22 -5.41
C PHE A 551 -18.16 15.26 -4.25
N TYR A 552 -17.25 15.14 -3.27
CA TYR A 552 -17.44 14.23 -2.13
C TYR A 552 -18.77 14.46 -1.43
N GLU A 553 -19.57 13.40 -1.30
CA GLU A 553 -20.93 13.44 -0.75
C GLU A 553 -20.96 13.56 0.79
N LEU A 554 -19.79 13.56 1.47
CA LEU A 554 -19.67 13.55 2.94
C LEU A 554 -20.64 14.50 3.67
N PRO A 555 -20.76 15.79 3.34
CA PRO A 555 -21.68 16.67 4.06
C PRO A 555 -23.14 16.28 3.88
N VAL A 556 -23.51 15.72 2.74
CA VAL A 556 -24.86 15.23 2.45
C VAL A 556 -25.17 14.00 3.29
N ASP A 557 -24.26 13.04 3.27
CA ASP A 557 -24.41 11.77 3.97
C ASP A 557 -24.47 11.96 5.48
N VAL A 558 -23.66 12.86 6.03
CA VAL A 558 -23.69 13.23 7.46
C VAL A 558 -24.99 13.96 7.81
N ALA A 559 -25.43 14.92 7.00
CA ALA A 559 -26.69 15.65 7.24
C ALA A 559 -27.92 14.73 7.26
N LEU A 560 -27.92 13.70 6.43
CA LEU A 560 -29.01 12.73 6.33
C LEU A 560 -28.86 11.53 7.28
N GLY A 561 -27.81 11.52 8.14
CA GLY A 561 -27.57 10.44 9.12
C GLY A 561 -27.17 9.11 8.48
N LYS A 562 -26.47 9.16 7.35
CA LYS A 562 -26.02 7.99 6.58
C LYS A 562 -24.64 7.49 6.98
N VAL A 563 -23.85 8.29 7.74
CA VAL A 563 -22.47 7.99 8.13
C VAL A 563 -22.41 7.72 9.63
N ASP A 564 -21.86 6.57 10.02
CA ASP A 564 -21.71 6.14 11.41
C ASP A 564 -20.32 6.48 11.98
N TYR A 565 -19.28 6.65 11.12
CA TYR A 565 -17.91 7.02 11.52
C TYR A 565 -17.16 7.73 10.38
N LEU A 566 -16.12 8.47 10.74
CA LEU A 566 -15.21 9.11 9.79
C LEU A 566 -13.77 8.63 10.05
N GLU A 567 -13.05 8.22 9.03
CA GLU A 567 -11.60 8.08 9.11
C GLU A 567 -10.95 9.46 9.24
N VAL A 568 -10.72 9.87 10.49
CA VAL A 568 -9.99 11.10 10.80
C VAL A 568 -8.50 10.91 10.55
N MET A 569 -8.03 9.66 10.70
CA MET A 569 -6.72 9.20 10.27
C MET A 569 -6.88 8.11 9.22
N GLY A 570 -6.26 8.30 8.09
CA GLY A 570 -6.26 7.34 6.99
C GLY A 570 -5.15 7.66 6.02
N TYR A 571 -5.25 7.17 4.81
CA TYR A 571 -4.40 7.61 3.70
C TYR A 571 -4.85 9.00 3.22
N SER A 572 -4.71 9.97 4.12
CA SER A 572 -5.09 11.38 3.95
C SER A 572 -4.32 12.24 4.95
N ASP A 573 -4.32 13.57 4.77
CA ASP A 573 -3.76 14.47 5.77
C ASP A 573 -4.65 14.54 7.02
N HIS A 574 -4.09 14.13 8.17
CA HIS A 574 -4.84 13.99 9.43
C HIS A 574 -5.30 15.32 10.00
N LEU A 575 -4.51 16.40 9.88
CA LEU A 575 -4.88 17.73 10.35
C LEU A 575 -5.97 18.34 9.47
N ILE A 576 -5.84 18.22 8.14
CA ILE A 576 -6.86 18.70 7.18
C ILE A 576 -8.18 17.97 7.41
N THR A 577 -8.14 16.65 7.53
CA THR A 577 -9.34 15.83 7.77
C THR A 577 -9.97 16.17 9.14
N SER A 578 -9.14 16.37 10.18
CA SER A 578 -9.63 16.80 11.50
C SER A 578 -10.32 18.16 11.44
N GLU A 579 -9.86 19.10 10.62
CA GLU A 579 -10.50 20.42 10.48
C GLU A 579 -11.92 20.30 9.91
N ILE A 580 -12.11 19.47 8.89
CA ILE A 580 -13.45 19.22 8.31
C ILE A 580 -14.34 18.48 9.33
N TRP A 581 -13.79 17.50 10.04
CA TRP A 581 -14.49 16.80 11.12
C TRP A 581 -14.97 17.77 12.21
N TYR A 582 -14.12 18.71 12.65
CA TYR A 582 -14.46 19.73 13.64
C TYR A 582 -15.60 20.63 13.18
N ARG A 583 -15.64 20.99 11.87
CA ARG A 583 -16.75 21.76 11.30
C ARG A 583 -18.08 20.98 11.37
N LEU A 584 -18.07 19.69 11.08
CA LEU A 584 -19.26 18.83 11.21
C LEU A 584 -19.73 18.75 12.67
N LEU A 585 -18.79 18.56 13.62
CA LEU A 585 -19.11 18.56 15.05
C LEU A 585 -19.69 19.92 15.50
N ASN A 586 -19.18 21.03 14.98
CA ASN A 586 -19.68 22.40 15.25
C ASN A 586 -21.10 22.61 14.69
N CYS A 587 -21.50 21.89 13.69
CA CYS A 587 -22.90 21.87 13.19
C CYS A 587 -23.83 20.98 14.03
N GLY A 588 -23.29 20.34 15.09
CA GLY A 588 -24.06 19.53 16.03
C GLY A 588 -24.15 18.05 15.65
N PHE A 589 -23.47 17.58 14.61
CA PHE A 589 -23.39 16.17 14.26
C PHE A 589 -22.49 15.41 15.23
N ARG A 590 -22.89 14.19 15.59
CA ARG A 590 -22.09 13.29 16.41
C ARG A 590 -21.46 12.24 15.50
N LEU A 591 -20.26 12.51 15.07
CA LEU A 591 -19.54 11.67 14.12
C LEU A 591 -18.29 11.11 14.82
N PRO A 592 -18.25 9.79 15.12
CA PRO A 592 -17.11 9.12 15.71
C PRO A 592 -15.87 9.18 14.85
N ALA A 593 -14.70 9.36 15.49
CA ALA A 593 -13.41 9.26 14.82
C ALA A 593 -12.98 7.79 14.72
N ALA A 594 -12.57 7.38 13.52
CA ALA A 594 -11.95 6.10 13.22
C ALA A 594 -10.59 6.30 12.56
N ALA A 595 -9.84 5.20 12.40
CA ALA A 595 -8.57 5.19 11.71
C ALA A 595 -8.38 3.89 10.91
N GLY A 596 -7.96 4.04 9.66
CA GLY A 596 -7.67 2.94 8.75
C GLY A 596 -6.44 3.25 7.91
N THR A 597 -5.49 2.31 7.85
CA THR A 597 -4.20 2.53 7.18
C THR A 597 -4.34 2.62 5.67
N ASP A 598 -5.35 1.97 5.09
CA ASP A 598 -5.42 1.68 3.65
C ASP A 598 -4.17 0.89 3.19
N ALA A 599 -3.68 0.01 4.08
CA ALA A 599 -2.47 -0.75 3.86
C ALA A 599 -2.64 -1.78 2.75
N PHE A 600 -1.58 -1.94 1.94
CA PHE A 600 -1.48 -2.99 0.91
C PHE A 600 -0.37 -3.97 1.30
N PRO A 601 -0.61 -4.88 2.24
CA PRO A 601 0.43 -5.73 2.84
C PRO A 601 1.06 -6.74 1.88
N ASN A 602 0.61 -6.80 0.64
CA ASN A 602 1.21 -7.59 -0.44
C ASN A 602 2.07 -6.76 -1.42
N PHE A 603 2.28 -5.46 -1.14
CA PHE A 603 3.23 -4.61 -1.85
C PHE A 603 4.58 -4.54 -1.16
N ALA A 604 5.64 -4.28 -1.94
CA ALA A 604 6.98 -4.08 -1.40
C ALA A 604 7.12 -2.72 -0.69
N SER A 605 6.53 -1.68 -1.25
CA SER A 605 6.66 -0.29 -0.79
C SER A 605 5.36 0.43 -1.08
N LEU A 606 4.48 0.50 -0.10
CA LEU A 606 3.24 1.27 -0.17
C LEU A 606 2.53 1.26 1.20
N ARG A 607 2.19 2.43 1.75
CA ARG A 607 1.28 2.68 2.87
C ARG A 607 1.60 1.99 4.20
N GLY A 608 2.81 1.52 4.42
CA GLY A 608 3.22 0.92 5.69
C GLY A 608 2.52 -0.40 6.04
N PRO A 609 2.72 -0.90 7.28
CA PRO A 609 2.12 -2.15 7.74
C PRO A 609 0.65 -1.99 8.15
N PRO A 610 -0.14 -3.08 8.19
CA PRO A 610 -1.47 -3.08 8.79
C PRO A 610 -1.41 -2.54 10.22
N GLY A 611 -2.31 -1.62 10.57
CA GLY A 611 -2.36 -1.00 11.89
C GLY A 611 -1.30 0.08 12.12
N LEU A 612 -0.63 0.58 11.07
CA LEU A 612 0.20 1.78 11.18
C LEU A 612 -0.62 2.91 11.77
N VAL A 613 -1.74 3.24 11.16
CA VAL A 613 -2.78 4.03 11.80
C VAL A 613 -3.87 3.12 12.32
N ARG A 614 -4.34 3.38 13.52
CA ARG A 614 -5.32 2.53 14.21
C ARG A 614 -6.26 3.32 15.09
N VAL A 615 -7.44 2.78 15.27
CA VAL A 615 -8.39 3.25 16.28
C VAL A 615 -8.37 2.30 17.47
N PHE A 616 -8.26 2.84 18.68
CA PHE A 616 -8.56 2.12 19.91
C PHE A 616 -10.02 2.35 20.26
N VAL A 617 -10.74 1.26 20.55
CA VAL A 617 -12.16 1.28 20.88
C VAL A 617 -12.37 0.67 22.25
N GLN A 618 -13.05 1.41 23.15
CA GLN A 618 -13.44 0.89 24.45
C GLN A 618 -14.69 0.02 24.30
N SER A 619 -14.50 -1.29 24.33
CA SER A 619 -15.56 -2.29 24.11
C SER A 619 -15.67 -3.36 25.18
N GLY A 620 -14.89 -3.25 26.27
CA GLY A 620 -14.95 -4.13 27.42
C GLY A 620 -13.81 -5.14 27.52
N ALA A 621 -13.82 -5.97 28.56
CA ALA A 621 -12.71 -6.84 28.92
C ALA A 621 -12.43 -7.99 27.92
N LYS A 622 -13.38 -8.31 27.07
CA LYS A 622 -13.23 -9.37 26.03
C LYS A 622 -13.36 -8.75 24.66
N LEU A 623 -12.53 -9.20 23.73
CA LEU A 623 -12.64 -8.84 22.35
C LEU A 623 -13.84 -9.55 21.71
N ASP A 624 -14.80 -8.77 21.24
CA ASP A 624 -15.97 -9.22 20.49
C ASP A 624 -16.29 -8.18 19.42
N HIS A 625 -16.46 -8.62 18.19
CA HIS A 625 -16.62 -7.71 17.03
C HIS A 625 -17.86 -6.82 17.17
N LYS A 626 -18.98 -7.39 17.58
CA LYS A 626 -20.24 -6.63 17.75
C LYS A 626 -20.11 -5.53 18.80
N SER A 627 -19.48 -5.86 19.94
CA SER A 627 -19.21 -4.90 21.02
C SER A 627 -18.20 -3.85 20.58
N TRP A 628 -17.22 -4.25 19.78
CA TRP A 628 -16.22 -3.34 19.21
C TRP A 628 -16.85 -2.32 18.26
N LEU A 629 -17.66 -2.78 17.29
CA LEU A 629 -18.42 -1.91 16.39
C LEU A 629 -19.40 -0.99 17.17
N ALA A 630 -20.06 -1.48 18.21
CA ALA A 630 -20.93 -0.67 19.06
C ALA A 630 -20.14 0.41 19.82
N GLY A 631 -18.91 0.11 20.27
CA GLY A 631 -18.00 1.08 20.89
C GLY A 631 -17.55 2.15 19.91
N LEU A 632 -17.20 1.74 18.66
CA LEU A 632 -16.84 2.64 17.56
C LEU A 632 -18.00 3.60 17.26
N LYS A 633 -19.20 3.07 17.03
CA LYS A 633 -20.41 3.86 16.77
C LYS A 633 -20.76 4.82 17.90
N ALA A 634 -20.46 4.45 19.13
CA ALA A 634 -20.68 5.29 20.31
C ALA A 634 -19.62 6.38 20.50
N GLY A 635 -18.57 6.44 19.66
CA GLY A 635 -17.49 7.42 19.76
C GLY A 635 -16.57 7.21 20.99
N ARG A 636 -16.59 6.01 21.57
CA ARG A 636 -15.63 5.65 22.63
C ARG A 636 -14.31 5.22 22.00
N THR A 637 -13.65 6.17 21.34
CA THR A 637 -12.49 5.92 20.48
C THR A 637 -11.38 6.94 20.71
N PHE A 638 -10.14 6.53 20.43
CA PHE A 638 -9.09 7.45 20.03
C PHE A 638 -8.31 6.86 18.86
N VAL A 639 -7.82 7.73 17.97
CA VAL A 639 -7.06 7.36 16.78
C VAL A 639 -5.59 7.70 16.97
N THR A 640 -4.68 6.88 16.42
CA THR A 640 -3.24 7.08 16.59
C THR A 640 -2.41 6.28 15.57
N ASN A 641 -1.18 6.76 15.32
CA ASN A 641 -0.11 5.99 14.69
C ASN A 641 1.09 5.73 15.61
N ALA A 642 1.17 6.41 16.77
CA ALA A 642 2.17 6.18 17.82
C ALA A 642 1.79 6.77 19.19
N PRO A 643 1.32 8.04 19.33
CA PRO A 643 1.01 8.62 20.63
C PRO A 643 -0.21 7.95 21.27
N LEU A 644 -0.10 7.48 22.50
CA LEU A 644 -1.22 6.98 23.30
C LEU A 644 -1.76 8.10 24.17
N LEU A 645 -3.08 8.32 24.11
CA LEU A 645 -3.74 9.43 24.80
C LEU A 645 -4.74 8.93 25.86
N GLU A 646 -4.74 9.57 27.02
CA GLU A 646 -5.82 9.49 28.00
C GLU A 646 -6.43 10.89 28.20
N PHE A 647 -7.74 10.97 28.15
CA PHE A 647 -8.47 12.21 28.28
C PHE A 647 -9.75 12.03 29.10
N SER A 648 -9.96 12.94 30.06
CA SER A 648 -11.24 13.04 30.78
C SER A 648 -11.54 14.50 31.12
N LEU A 649 -12.84 14.83 31.19
CA LEU A 649 -13.32 16.16 31.45
C LEU A 649 -14.25 16.12 32.69
N SER A 650 -13.76 16.63 33.85
CA SER A 650 -14.48 16.60 35.12
C SER A 650 -15.00 15.21 35.53
N GLY A 651 -14.21 14.15 35.19
CA GLY A 651 -14.53 12.76 35.50
C GLY A 651 -15.34 12.02 34.44
N HIS A 652 -15.76 12.69 33.39
CA HIS A 652 -16.43 12.08 32.21
C HIS A 652 -15.41 11.59 31.22
N ALA A 653 -15.72 10.47 30.58
CA ALA A 653 -14.86 9.79 29.62
C ALA A 653 -15.17 10.20 28.17
N ILE A 654 -14.29 9.76 27.24
CA ILE A 654 -14.45 9.92 25.80
C ILE A 654 -15.79 9.28 25.36
N GLY A 655 -16.57 10.01 24.55
CA GLY A 655 -17.90 9.60 24.10
C GLY A 655 -19.07 10.03 25.02
N ASP A 656 -18.79 10.50 26.24
CA ASP A 656 -19.84 10.96 27.17
C ASP A 656 -20.45 12.31 26.78
N GLU A 657 -21.68 12.55 27.25
CA GLU A 657 -22.34 13.87 27.20
C GLU A 657 -22.52 14.42 28.63
N ILE A 658 -22.02 15.62 28.86
CA ILE A 658 -22.17 16.38 30.09
C ILE A 658 -23.31 17.38 29.93
N ARG A 659 -24.32 17.31 30.79
CA ARG A 659 -25.44 18.26 30.79
C ARG A 659 -25.30 19.27 31.93
N LEU A 660 -25.41 20.54 31.61
CA LEU A 660 -25.20 21.65 32.53
C LEU A 660 -26.40 22.59 32.57
N ALA A 661 -26.63 23.19 33.71
CA ALA A 661 -27.54 24.32 33.84
C ALA A 661 -27.03 25.56 33.07
N PRO A 662 -27.90 26.54 32.79
CA PRO A 662 -27.45 27.83 32.24
C PRO A 662 -26.38 28.48 33.08
N GLY A 663 -25.37 29.12 32.48
CA GLY A 663 -24.32 29.84 33.17
C GLY A 663 -22.91 29.50 32.65
N SER A 664 -21.90 30.14 33.22
CA SER A 664 -20.49 29.84 32.99
C SER A 664 -20.02 28.72 33.90
N HIS A 665 -19.35 27.74 33.33
CA HIS A 665 -18.80 26.59 34.05
C HIS A 665 -17.29 26.48 33.85
N ARG A 666 -16.64 25.72 34.70
CA ARG A 666 -15.22 25.45 34.59
C ARG A 666 -14.99 23.94 34.77
N PHE A 667 -14.34 23.34 33.79
CA PHE A 667 -14.02 21.94 33.82
C PHE A 667 -12.57 21.69 34.18
N THR A 668 -12.33 20.55 34.81
CA THR A 668 -10.98 20.01 35.02
C THR A 668 -10.71 18.96 33.96
N ALA A 669 -9.84 19.28 32.99
CA ALA A 669 -9.37 18.33 32.01
C ALA A 669 -8.13 17.62 32.53
N ARG A 670 -8.18 16.28 32.62
CA ARG A 670 -7.01 15.44 32.91
C ARG A 670 -6.52 14.88 31.59
N VAL A 671 -5.23 15.05 31.34
CA VAL A 671 -4.58 14.66 30.09
C VAL A 671 -3.35 13.80 30.37
N SER A 672 -3.11 12.78 29.54
CA SER A 672 -1.91 11.97 29.57
C SER A 672 -1.48 11.64 28.14
N LEU A 673 -0.18 11.68 27.91
CA LEU A 673 0.49 11.29 26.65
C LEU A 673 1.58 10.28 26.99
N ARG A 674 1.66 9.20 26.23
CA ARG A 674 2.82 8.31 26.12
C ARG A 674 3.08 8.03 24.65
N SER A 675 4.30 8.19 24.19
CA SER A 675 4.65 8.02 22.79
C SER A 675 5.98 7.30 22.63
N ASN A 676 6.16 6.63 21.50
CA ASN A 676 7.42 6.01 21.08
C ASN A 676 8.34 6.97 20.35
N VAL A 677 7.82 8.11 19.94
CA VAL A 677 8.51 9.16 19.19
C VAL A 677 8.18 10.52 19.78
N PRO A 678 9.03 11.54 19.58
CA PRO A 678 8.76 12.89 20.04
C PRO A 678 7.45 13.45 19.44
N VAL A 679 6.73 14.27 20.23
CA VAL A 679 5.56 15.02 19.80
C VAL A 679 5.82 16.51 20.01
N ASP A 680 5.40 17.37 19.08
CA ASP A 680 5.63 18.81 19.18
C ASP A 680 4.47 19.54 19.84
N HIS A 681 3.24 19.01 19.66
CA HIS A 681 2.01 19.61 20.13
C HIS A 681 1.18 18.61 20.95
N LEU A 682 0.69 19.08 22.09
CA LEU A 682 -0.33 18.40 22.92
C LEU A 682 -1.37 19.43 23.33
N GLU A 683 -2.59 19.29 22.83
CA GLU A 683 -3.59 20.36 22.86
C GLU A 683 -4.96 19.82 23.22
N VAL A 684 -5.69 20.56 24.03
CA VAL A 684 -7.13 20.38 24.17
C VAL A 684 -7.83 21.29 23.18
N ILE A 685 -8.59 20.68 22.28
CA ILE A 685 -9.41 21.39 21.30
C ILE A 685 -10.85 21.45 21.79
N GLY A 686 -11.45 22.63 21.80
CA GLY A 686 -12.88 22.83 22.09
C GLY A 686 -13.53 23.61 20.96
N ASN A 687 -14.57 23.06 20.35
CA ASN A 687 -15.30 23.66 19.23
C ASN A 687 -14.36 24.12 18.08
N GLY A 688 -13.38 23.29 17.74
CA GLY A 688 -12.41 23.56 16.67
C GLY A 688 -11.30 24.56 17.01
N ARG A 689 -11.18 24.99 18.27
CA ARG A 689 -10.16 25.95 18.72
C ARG A 689 -9.31 25.35 19.83
N ILE A 690 -8.03 25.72 19.88
CA ILE A 690 -7.16 25.37 21.01
C ILE A 690 -7.64 26.10 22.25
N VAL A 691 -8.09 25.35 23.27
CA VAL A 691 -8.54 25.89 24.55
C VAL A 691 -7.51 25.72 25.67
N ALA A 692 -6.56 24.80 25.48
CA ALA A 692 -5.40 24.63 26.34
C ALA A 692 -4.26 23.96 25.56
N THR A 693 -3.03 24.42 25.78
CA THR A 693 -1.79 23.76 25.33
C THR A 693 -1.08 23.17 26.53
N ILE A 694 -0.67 21.90 26.44
CA ILE A 694 0.01 21.17 27.50
C ILE A 694 1.52 21.22 27.23
N PRO A 695 2.34 21.73 28.17
CA PRO A 695 3.78 21.80 27.96
C PRO A 695 4.41 20.41 27.83
N LEU A 696 5.15 20.20 26.76
CA LEU A 696 5.99 19.01 26.56
C LEU A 696 7.42 19.31 27.03
N ARG A 697 8.02 18.39 27.77
CA ARG A 697 9.37 18.54 28.36
C ARG A 697 10.27 17.37 28.02
N GLY A 698 11.58 17.55 28.13
CA GLY A 698 12.57 16.51 27.92
C GLY A 698 12.52 15.94 26.51
N ASP A 699 12.30 14.65 26.40
CA ASP A 699 12.21 13.92 25.12
C ASP A 699 10.89 14.12 24.37
N ARG A 700 9.93 14.83 24.99
CA ARG A 700 8.58 15.11 24.43
C ARG A 700 7.76 13.85 24.12
N MET A 701 8.10 12.74 24.75
CA MET A 701 7.39 11.45 24.58
C MET A 701 6.39 11.16 25.70
N THR A 702 6.42 11.94 26.78
CA THR A 702 5.52 11.77 27.91
C THR A 702 5.04 13.10 28.46
N ALA A 703 3.74 13.16 28.81
CA ALA A 703 3.17 14.27 29.55
C ALA A 703 2.00 13.79 30.42
N ARG A 704 1.82 14.41 31.56
CA ARG A 704 0.63 14.26 32.40
C ARG A 704 0.34 15.61 33.04
N ASP A 705 -0.88 16.11 32.86
CA ASP A 705 -1.27 17.40 33.41
C ASP A 705 -2.77 17.44 33.75
N THR A 706 -3.13 18.48 34.47
CA THR A 706 -4.52 18.80 34.83
C THR A 706 -4.75 20.29 34.59
N VAL A 707 -5.55 20.61 33.59
CA VAL A 707 -5.80 21.99 33.17
C VAL A 707 -7.27 22.37 33.40
N SER A 708 -7.48 23.65 33.70
CA SER A 708 -8.82 24.20 33.89
C SER A 708 -9.33 24.87 32.61
N ILE A 709 -10.47 24.41 32.11
CA ILE A 709 -11.07 24.87 30.83
C ILE A 709 -12.36 25.63 31.16
N PRO A 710 -12.51 26.89 30.70
CA PRO A 710 -13.78 27.60 30.77
C PRO A 710 -14.77 27.03 29.78
N VAL A 711 -16.03 26.87 30.19
CA VAL A 711 -17.13 26.38 29.34
C VAL A 711 -18.27 27.39 29.40
N ASN A 712 -18.49 28.08 28.30
CA ASN A 712 -19.48 29.19 28.23
C ASN A 712 -20.71 28.80 27.37
N GLY A 713 -20.78 27.57 26.85
CA GLY A 713 -21.87 27.12 25.97
C GLY A 713 -21.74 25.64 25.64
N SER A 714 -22.73 25.15 24.91
CA SER A 714 -22.71 23.80 24.36
C SER A 714 -21.55 23.61 23.38
N GLY A 715 -20.99 22.41 23.37
CA GLY A 715 -19.82 22.14 22.50
C GLY A 715 -19.29 20.72 22.66
N TRP A 716 -18.07 20.54 22.22
CA TRP A 716 -17.33 19.29 22.28
C TRP A 716 -15.84 19.55 22.57
N TYR A 717 -15.18 18.57 23.13
CA TYR A 717 -13.77 18.67 23.51
C TYR A 717 -13.04 17.38 23.18
N VAL A 718 -11.82 17.49 22.56
CA VAL A 718 -10.90 16.39 22.26
C VAL A 718 -9.50 16.73 22.77
N LEU A 719 -8.70 15.70 23.05
CA LEU A 719 -7.26 15.83 23.22
C LEU A 719 -6.60 15.43 21.89
N ARG A 720 -5.69 16.28 21.39
CA ARG A 720 -4.91 16.06 20.17
C ARG A 720 -3.42 16.14 20.43
N ALA A 721 -2.64 15.26 19.79
CA ALA A 721 -1.18 15.31 19.82
C ALA A 721 -0.63 15.10 18.41
N TYR A 722 0.41 15.83 18.02
CA TYR A 722 1.07 15.62 16.73
C TYR A 722 2.51 16.16 16.71
N SER A 723 3.33 15.67 15.75
CA SER A 723 4.65 16.23 15.44
C SER A 723 4.61 17.03 14.13
N ASP A 724 5.55 17.98 13.98
CA ASP A 724 5.62 18.85 12.80
C ASP A 724 6.23 18.16 11.58
N ARG A 725 6.75 16.94 11.74
CA ARG A 725 7.41 16.17 10.69
C ARG A 725 7.27 14.67 10.94
N ALA A 726 7.68 13.87 9.94
CA ALA A 726 7.79 12.43 10.08
C ALA A 726 8.80 12.06 11.19
N GLU A 727 8.42 11.14 12.06
CA GLU A 727 9.24 10.65 13.18
C GLU A 727 9.38 9.13 13.08
N MET A 728 10.56 8.64 12.68
CA MET A 728 10.78 7.20 12.54
C MET A 728 10.77 6.49 13.91
N PRO A 729 10.22 5.28 14.00
CA PRO A 729 9.80 4.38 12.95
C PRO A 729 8.29 4.43 12.63
N VAL A 730 7.63 5.56 12.91
CA VAL A 730 6.27 5.81 12.43
C VAL A 730 6.36 6.08 10.93
N LEU A 731 5.82 5.18 10.13
CA LEU A 731 5.92 5.20 8.65
C LEU A 731 4.77 6.03 8.05
N ASP A 732 4.57 7.24 8.57
CA ASP A 732 3.47 8.14 8.21
C ASP A 732 3.98 9.58 8.04
N LEU A 733 3.14 10.47 7.55
CA LEU A 733 3.46 11.88 7.32
C LEU A 733 4.02 12.56 8.57
N TYR A 734 3.43 12.27 9.73
CA TYR A 734 3.84 12.72 11.06
C TYR A 734 3.17 11.88 12.14
N ALA A 735 3.74 11.88 13.35
CA ALA A 735 3.08 11.27 14.49
C ALA A 735 1.81 12.05 14.83
N PHE A 736 0.69 11.35 14.99
CA PHE A 736 -0.62 11.96 15.25
C PHE A 736 -1.46 11.09 16.18
N ALA A 737 -2.24 11.73 17.04
CA ALA A 737 -3.34 11.10 17.77
C ALA A 737 -4.43 12.11 18.09
N SER A 738 -5.69 11.65 18.11
CA SER A 738 -6.84 12.43 18.57
C SER A 738 -7.84 11.52 19.28
N THR A 739 -8.38 12.01 20.40
CA THR A 739 -9.47 11.31 21.08
C THR A 739 -10.81 11.56 20.39
N GLY A 740 -11.77 10.67 20.56
CA GLY A 740 -13.17 10.99 20.33
C GLY A 740 -13.65 12.13 21.24
N PRO A 741 -14.73 12.83 20.87
CA PRO A 741 -15.22 13.98 21.64
C PRO A 741 -15.86 13.59 22.97
N ILE A 742 -15.68 14.47 23.98
CA ILE A 742 -16.58 14.57 25.13
C ILE A 742 -17.52 15.74 24.83
N TYR A 743 -18.81 15.47 24.84
CA TYR A 743 -19.83 16.46 24.49
C TYR A 743 -20.34 17.22 25.72
N VAL A 744 -20.65 18.49 25.55
CA VAL A 744 -21.20 19.33 26.60
C VAL A 744 -22.48 20.02 26.09
N ARG A 745 -23.56 19.92 26.85
CA ARG A 745 -24.83 20.60 26.57
C ARG A 745 -25.21 21.51 27.73
N VAL A 746 -25.24 22.81 27.46
CA VAL A 746 -25.61 23.84 28.42
C VAL A 746 -27.03 24.29 28.14
N ALA A 747 -27.93 24.22 29.14
CA ALA A 747 -29.32 24.65 29.04
C ALA A 747 -30.08 24.03 27.85
N ASP A 748 -29.75 22.77 27.50
CA ASP A 748 -30.30 22.05 26.33
C ASP A 748 -30.11 22.77 24.98
N GLN A 749 -29.24 23.78 24.90
CA GLN A 749 -28.90 24.48 23.67
C GLN A 749 -28.10 23.53 22.75
N PRO A 750 -28.47 23.44 21.46
CA PRO A 750 -27.69 22.62 20.52
C PRO A 750 -26.34 23.28 20.23
N VAL A 751 -25.36 22.46 19.84
CA VAL A 751 -24.12 22.96 19.23
C VAL A 751 -24.48 23.47 17.83
N ARG A 752 -24.11 24.71 17.52
CA ARG A 752 -24.38 25.33 16.23
C ARG A 752 -23.31 26.36 15.87
N SER A 753 -22.81 26.27 14.65
CA SER A 753 -21.94 27.26 14.02
C SER A 753 -22.52 27.69 12.69
N ALA A 754 -22.96 28.95 12.60
CA ALA A 754 -23.48 29.49 11.35
C ALA A 754 -22.39 29.55 10.26
N GLU A 755 -21.14 29.81 10.65
CA GLU A 755 -19.99 29.84 9.73
C GLU A 755 -19.74 28.46 9.10
N ASP A 756 -19.71 27.41 9.93
CA ASP A 756 -19.47 26.05 9.46
C ASP A 756 -20.65 25.49 8.67
N ALA A 757 -21.87 25.83 9.08
CA ALA A 757 -23.07 25.49 8.30
C ALA A 757 -23.03 26.15 6.91
N ALA A 758 -22.68 27.43 6.82
CA ALA A 758 -22.53 28.12 5.53
C ALA A 758 -21.41 27.54 4.66
N PHE A 759 -20.35 26.98 5.24
CA PHE A 759 -19.32 26.25 4.50
C PHE A 759 -19.90 25.03 3.81
N PHE A 760 -20.68 24.19 4.51
CA PHE A 760 -21.31 23.00 3.94
C PHE A 760 -22.45 23.31 3.00
N VAL A 761 -23.21 24.38 3.23
CA VAL A 761 -24.22 24.88 2.27
C VAL A 761 -23.56 25.15 0.92
N ARG A 762 -22.45 25.93 0.88
CA ARG A 762 -21.73 26.20 -0.38
C ARG A 762 -21.18 24.93 -1.02
N TRP A 763 -20.74 23.97 -0.22
CA TRP A 763 -20.29 22.68 -0.75
C TRP A 763 -21.42 21.92 -1.47
N ILE A 764 -22.59 21.81 -0.83
CA ILE A 764 -23.76 21.14 -1.40
C ILE A 764 -24.27 21.87 -2.65
N GLU A 765 -24.25 23.23 -2.65
CA GLU A 765 -24.61 24.04 -3.83
C GLU A 765 -23.69 23.74 -5.03
N ARG A 766 -22.39 23.50 -4.81
CA ARG A 766 -21.46 23.09 -5.87
C ARG A 766 -21.79 21.69 -6.39
N MET A 767 -22.13 20.75 -5.50
CA MET A 767 -22.58 19.40 -5.89
C MET A 767 -23.89 19.47 -6.71
N GLU A 768 -24.84 20.34 -6.32
CA GLU A 768 -26.06 20.54 -7.10
C GLU A 768 -25.76 21.10 -8.50
N ALA A 769 -24.88 22.08 -8.59
CA ALA A 769 -24.45 22.64 -9.87
C ALA A 769 -23.81 21.58 -10.78
N PHE A 770 -22.93 20.76 -10.23
CA PHE A 770 -22.33 19.61 -10.93
C PHE A 770 -23.39 18.59 -11.39
N ALA A 771 -24.30 18.18 -10.50
CA ALA A 771 -25.35 17.23 -10.83
C ALA A 771 -26.30 17.75 -11.91
N ARG A 772 -26.59 19.06 -11.92
CA ARG A 772 -27.42 19.70 -12.97
C ARG A 772 -26.71 19.77 -14.32
N ALA A 773 -25.40 20.04 -14.32
CA ALA A 773 -24.61 20.18 -15.53
C ALA A 773 -24.23 18.83 -16.14
N SER A 774 -24.21 17.76 -15.35
CA SER A 774 -23.81 16.43 -15.81
C SER A 774 -24.84 15.81 -16.76
N THR A 775 -24.33 15.12 -17.77
CA THR A 775 -25.12 14.30 -18.72
C THR A 775 -25.02 12.79 -18.40
N ALA A 776 -24.30 12.41 -17.33
CA ALA A 776 -24.07 11.03 -16.96
C ALA A 776 -25.24 10.45 -16.13
N TRP A 777 -26.41 10.42 -16.73
CA TRP A 777 -27.63 9.87 -16.18
C TRP A 777 -28.28 8.91 -17.17
N ASN A 778 -28.75 7.75 -16.70
CA ASN A 778 -29.51 6.85 -17.58
C ASN A 778 -30.93 7.39 -17.86
N THR A 779 -31.50 8.12 -16.90
CA THR A 779 -32.85 8.69 -17.01
C THR A 779 -32.93 10.06 -16.32
N PRO A 780 -33.83 10.95 -16.74
CA PRO A 780 -34.11 12.21 -16.01
C PRO A 780 -34.59 12.00 -14.56
N ALA A 781 -35.21 10.85 -14.26
CA ALA A 781 -35.67 10.49 -12.93
C ALA A 781 -34.51 10.25 -11.96
N GLU A 782 -33.40 9.70 -12.43
CA GLU A 782 -32.16 9.52 -11.65
C GLU A 782 -31.60 10.89 -11.22
N GLN A 783 -31.41 11.82 -12.16
CA GLN A 783 -30.95 13.17 -11.84
C GLN A 783 -31.86 13.88 -10.84
N ALA A 784 -33.18 13.80 -11.07
CA ALA A 784 -34.15 14.40 -10.16
C ALA A 784 -34.10 13.77 -8.75
N SER A 785 -33.79 12.48 -8.64
CA SER A 785 -33.62 11.82 -7.36
C SER A 785 -32.41 12.33 -6.59
N VAL A 786 -31.26 12.39 -7.25
CA VAL A 786 -30.00 12.92 -6.65
C VAL A 786 -30.21 14.38 -6.21
N LEU A 787 -30.76 15.23 -7.06
CA LEU A 787 -31.04 16.62 -6.71
C LEU A 787 -31.99 16.78 -5.52
N ARG A 788 -32.95 15.89 -5.34
CA ARG A 788 -33.82 15.89 -4.12
C ARG A 788 -33.01 15.53 -2.87
N THR A 789 -32.11 14.55 -2.93
CA THR A 789 -31.24 14.16 -1.83
C THR A 789 -30.33 15.33 -1.41
N LEU A 790 -29.69 15.99 -2.38
CA LEU A 790 -28.87 17.20 -2.14
C LEU A 790 -29.69 18.31 -1.48
N ALA A 791 -30.90 18.62 -2.00
CA ALA A 791 -31.79 19.64 -1.43
C ALA A 791 -32.24 19.32 0.00
N GLN A 792 -32.45 18.04 0.34
CA GLN A 792 -32.78 17.62 1.70
C GLN A 792 -31.62 17.90 2.66
N ALA A 793 -30.38 17.56 2.26
CA ALA A 793 -29.19 17.84 3.05
C ALA A 793 -28.92 19.33 3.21
N HIS A 794 -29.07 20.10 2.13
CA HIS A 794 -28.97 21.56 2.15
C HIS A 794 -29.92 22.18 3.20
N ALA A 795 -31.18 21.69 3.25
CA ALA A 795 -32.18 22.15 4.23
C ALA A 795 -31.81 21.84 5.70
N VAL A 796 -30.97 20.85 5.96
CA VAL A 796 -30.50 20.55 7.33
C VAL A 796 -29.49 21.60 7.80
N PHE A 797 -28.58 22.06 6.95
CA PHE A 797 -27.60 23.09 7.32
C PHE A 797 -28.17 24.52 7.34
N THR A 798 -29.28 24.76 6.66
CA THR A 798 -29.94 26.08 6.62
C THR A 798 -30.97 26.29 7.76
N LYS A 799 -31.41 25.22 8.42
CA LYS A 799 -32.27 25.27 9.64
C LYS A 799 -31.46 25.60 10.88
#